data_4188a1fbf5d72b101abca75670dfa93e
#
_entry.id   4188a1fbf5d72b101abca75670dfa93e
#
_cell.length_a   1.000
_cell.length_b   1.000
_cell.length_c   1.000
_cell.angle_alpha   90.00
_cell.angle_beta   90.00
_cell.angle_gamma   90.00
#
_symmetry.space_group_name_H-M   'P 1'
#
loop_
_entity.id
_entity.type
_entity.pdbx_description
1 polymer ?
#
loop_
_entity_poly.entity_id
_entity_poly.type
_entity_poly.pdbx_seq_one_letter_code
_entity_poly.pdbx_strand_id
1 'polypeptide(L)'
;MLKELIEKQITRLRNDKYDTKMMLQELMNVDEPFYFQNHELLPLSADDFTVSKGIQKFQKEKKTLFHNKLIRQTAVIDYKDEKKLMELLFNEGRSQLFTKFGITGFVSGKCEVVCELRLVDHENNPSTVNFQMDELVDLSQFKQNEIQSAAFSIYMTGAATLHLFHAKLMGSYKNSTIDNSHLKKQKKEIKDFRVGFIADEFTTRCFDYEFQLVKITPENWLTEFKKHRIDLFFCESAWLGNDGAWKDKIGTKNHRNHTKLLKLVYWCKEHNIPTVFWNKEDPFHYQAFIDTAKHFDYVCTTDFESVQNYVDEGCENVYCLPFAAQPKIHNPIEYIPRKEKVVFAGAYYGKKFPERTSAMEKLVNSSKEYGLDIYDRNYHNPTSPNQFPDEYKPFIVGNLKQNEIDLAYKGYKVALNVNSITKSPTMFARRVFELLASNTPIISSHSEGIHRMFGDIVTATDDEKLMKQRLSNYYADETFYKKNRLLALRKVLEEHTYTNRVEDLFNIINLPYEKKEESATLVGIVRSKADYEKLISIYNRQGIKQKKLVILLDLFDGYLDIFNQNNHGEVKTYLIDYCHHYFSLNDLVDSNYIAPINLDHYYGENYLRDLMLATKYTNDTIIAKGNGNSYNYVNDCHIDEALICIKATRFLHPNEFIKLLDHKSSIGHFSKAGVQFFEIDEFNFYRDAYEQANSRDKIESILV
;
A
#
# COMPACT_ATOMS: atom_id res chain seq x y z
N MET A 1 -0.78 5.54 45.65
CA MET A 1 -1.60 4.99 44.57
C MET A 1 -1.42 5.76 43.24
N LEU A 2 -1.88 7.03 43.11
CA LEU A 2 -1.69 7.77 41.86
C LEU A 2 -0.21 8.02 41.52
N LYS A 3 0.61 8.39 42.52
CA LYS A 3 2.06 8.60 42.37
C LYS A 3 2.79 7.31 42.02
N GLU A 4 2.42 6.18 42.61
CA GLU A 4 2.97 4.87 42.27
C GLU A 4 2.54 4.38 40.89
N LEU A 5 1.31 4.71 40.43
CA LEU A 5 0.87 4.42 39.06
C LEU A 5 1.68 5.25 38.04
N ILE A 6 1.89 6.53 38.33
CA ILE A 6 2.70 7.42 37.49
C ILE A 6 4.16 6.96 37.46
N GLU A 7 4.74 6.58 38.61
CA GLU A 7 6.12 6.06 38.66
C GLU A 7 6.25 4.70 37.95
N LYS A 8 5.25 3.81 38.07
CA LYS A 8 5.18 2.57 37.29
C LYS A 8 5.06 2.87 35.79
N GLN A 9 4.23 3.82 35.40
CA GLN A 9 4.07 4.22 34.00
C GLN A 9 5.32 4.89 33.44
N ILE A 10 6.01 5.72 34.22
CA ILE A 10 7.31 6.33 33.83
C ILE A 10 8.40 5.27 33.74
N THR A 11 8.44 4.31 34.65
CA THR A 11 9.41 3.20 34.61
C THR A 11 9.12 2.30 33.41
N ARG A 12 7.86 2.03 33.12
CA ARG A 12 7.42 1.29 31.97
C ARG A 12 7.77 2.02 30.67
N LEU A 13 7.43 3.31 30.52
CA LEU A 13 7.83 4.13 29.38
C LEU A 13 9.35 4.24 29.19
N ARG A 14 10.13 4.14 30.29
CA ARG A 14 11.60 4.07 30.22
C ARG A 14 12.07 2.70 29.77
N ASN A 15 11.42 1.64 30.20
CA ASN A 15 11.72 0.26 29.76
C ASN A 15 11.26 0.08 28.31
N ASP A 16 10.06 0.54 27.94
CA ASP A 16 9.57 0.53 26.54
C ASP A 16 10.51 1.34 25.63
N LYS A 17 11.04 2.46 26.12
CA LYS A 17 12.04 3.26 25.42
C LYS A 17 13.39 2.52 25.31
N TYR A 18 13.75 1.76 26.33
CA TYR A 18 14.96 0.94 26.34
C TYR A 18 14.76 -0.28 25.43
N ASP A 19 13.60 -0.93 25.49
CA ASP A 19 13.25 -2.09 24.67
C ASP A 19 13.02 -1.69 23.22
N THR A 20 12.38 -0.55 22.95
CA THR A 20 12.32 0.06 21.62
C THR A 20 13.72 0.45 21.13
N LYS A 21 14.57 0.99 22.00
CA LYS A 21 15.97 1.31 21.67
C LYS A 21 16.80 0.04 21.41
N MET A 22 16.61 -1.00 22.21
CA MET A 22 17.21 -2.32 21.99
C MET A 22 16.70 -2.94 20.69
N MET A 23 15.39 -2.99 20.47
CA MET A 23 14.76 -3.45 19.25
C MET A 23 15.23 -2.66 18.04
N LEU A 24 15.38 -1.36 18.18
CA LEU A 24 15.88 -0.45 17.16
C LEU A 24 17.38 -0.66 16.90
N GLN A 25 18.20 -0.83 17.94
CA GLN A 25 19.60 -1.21 17.79
C GLN A 25 19.74 -2.57 17.10
N GLU A 26 18.78 -3.44 17.32
CA GLU A 26 18.72 -4.80 16.81
C GLU A 26 18.43 -4.86 15.32
N LEU A 27 17.58 -3.98 14.85
CA LEU A 27 17.18 -3.87 13.44
C LEU A 27 18.19 -3.08 12.57
N MET A 28 19.10 -2.34 13.18
CA MET A 28 20.11 -1.53 12.47
C MET A 28 21.20 -2.30 11.69
N ASN A 29 21.14 -3.64 11.63
CA ASN A 29 22.01 -4.46 10.80
C ASN A 29 21.38 -4.90 9.46
N VAL A 30 20.21 -4.35 9.12
CA VAL A 30 19.54 -4.57 7.83
C VAL A 30 19.58 -3.26 7.04
N ASP A 31 20.14 -3.29 5.86
CA ASP A 31 20.35 -2.10 5.00
C ASP A 31 19.07 -1.56 4.35
N GLU A 32 17.88 -1.93 4.82
CA GLU A 32 16.61 -1.45 4.29
C GLU A 32 15.79 -0.67 5.32
N PRO A 33 15.11 0.42 4.92
CA PRO A 33 14.29 1.22 5.82
C PRO A 33 12.99 0.49 6.17
N PHE A 34 12.74 0.29 7.46
CA PHE A 34 11.49 -0.24 7.96
C PHE A 34 10.49 0.84 8.30
N TYR A 35 9.22 0.59 7.95
CA TYR A 35 8.12 1.43 8.33
C TYR A 35 7.70 1.16 9.77
N PHE A 36 8.17 1.96 10.72
CA PHE A 36 7.46 2.09 11.98
C PHE A 36 6.23 2.95 11.76
N GLN A 37 5.12 2.34 11.51
CA GLN A 37 3.90 3.13 11.35
C GLN A 37 3.47 3.83 12.64
N ASN A 38 4.02 3.50 13.80
CA ASN A 38 3.32 3.81 15.04
C ASN A 38 4.12 4.30 16.22
N HIS A 39 5.44 4.24 16.23
CA HIS A 39 6.13 4.44 17.51
C HIS A 39 6.56 5.85 17.83
N GLU A 40 6.55 6.80 16.91
CA GLU A 40 6.77 8.19 17.26
C GLU A 40 6.01 9.14 16.35
N LEU A 41 4.70 9.10 16.46
CA LEU A 41 3.84 10.15 16.01
C LEU A 41 3.77 11.20 17.12
N LEU A 42 4.57 12.23 17.00
CA LEU A 42 4.50 13.35 17.94
C LEU A 42 3.25 14.14 17.67
N PRO A 43 2.32 14.22 18.62
CA PRO A 43 1.18 15.10 18.49
C PRO A 43 1.70 16.53 18.43
N LEU A 44 1.34 17.23 17.36
CA LEU A 44 1.66 18.65 17.18
C LEU A 44 0.51 19.47 17.76
N SER A 45 0.83 20.28 18.78
CA SER A 45 -0.10 21.22 19.38
C SER A 45 -0.02 22.60 18.68
N ALA A 46 -1.13 23.34 18.65
CA ALA A 46 -1.13 24.73 18.17
C ALA A 46 -0.12 25.60 18.92
N ASP A 47 0.14 25.28 20.20
CA ASP A 47 1.08 26.01 21.04
C ASP A 47 2.55 25.75 20.72
N ASP A 48 2.86 24.66 20.00
CA ASP A 48 4.22 24.34 19.57
C ASP A 48 4.72 25.25 18.42
N PHE A 49 3.84 26.11 17.85
CA PHE A 49 4.19 26.94 16.69
C PHE A 49 4.02 28.44 16.94
N THR A 50 4.89 29.23 16.31
CA THR A 50 4.67 30.65 16.05
C THR A 50 4.13 30.82 14.64
N VAL A 51 3.39 31.88 14.38
CA VAL A 51 2.79 32.14 13.07
C VAL A 51 3.00 33.58 12.65
N SER A 52 3.25 33.79 11.37
CA SER A 52 3.35 35.14 10.80
C SER A 52 2.01 35.85 10.78
N LYS A 53 2.05 37.17 10.57
CA LYS A 53 0.85 38.02 10.51
C LYS A 53 -0.09 37.54 9.40
N GLY A 54 -1.36 37.30 9.74
CA GLY A 54 -2.40 36.86 8.79
C GLY A 54 -2.82 35.41 8.95
N ILE A 55 -2.13 34.63 9.75
CA ILE A 55 -2.54 33.26 10.10
C ILE A 55 -3.31 33.24 11.41
N GLN A 56 -4.43 32.54 11.42
CA GLN A 56 -5.15 32.16 12.64
C GLN A 56 -4.83 30.71 12.96
N LYS A 57 -4.39 30.44 14.19
CA LYS A 57 -4.15 29.09 14.68
C LYS A 57 -5.17 28.68 15.72
N PHE A 58 -5.60 27.43 15.70
CA PHE A 58 -6.50 26.87 16.70
C PHE A 58 -6.36 25.35 16.80
N GLN A 59 -6.70 24.82 17.95
CA GLN A 59 -6.73 23.40 18.23
C GLN A 59 -8.16 22.91 18.16
N LYS A 60 -8.41 21.84 17.41
CA LYS A 60 -9.71 21.17 17.37
C LYS A 60 -9.48 19.67 17.55
N GLU A 61 -9.92 19.15 18.69
CA GLU A 61 -9.64 17.77 19.09
C GLU A 61 -8.12 17.50 19.12
N LYS A 62 -7.65 16.47 18.39
CA LYS A 62 -6.22 16.13 18.26
C LYS A 62 -5.56 16.77 17.02
N LYS A 63 -6.19 17.79 16.39
CA LYS A 63 -5.71 18.40 15.15
C LYS A 63 -5.33 19.86 15.41
N THR A 64 -4.16 20.22 14.90
CA THR A 64 -3.71 21.61 14.87
C THR A 64 -4.05 22.21 13.52
N LEU A 65 -4.76 23.35 13.52
CA LEU A 65 -5.27 24.01 12.33
C LEU A 65 -4.65 25.39 12.20
N PHE A 66 -4.18 25.69 11.00
CA PHE A 66 -3.66 27.01 10.62
C PHE A 66 -4.45 27.53 9.44
N HIS A 67 -5.18 28.62 9.64
CA HIS A 67 -5.95 29.25 8.58
C HIS A 67 -5.24 30.50 8.06
N ASN A 68 -4.78 30.45 6.81
CA ASN A 68 -4.19 31.58 6.12
C ASN A 68 -5.27 32.33 5.31
N LYS A 69 -5.43 33.62 5.59
CA LYS A 69 -6.35 34.51 4.88
C LYS A 69 -5.67 35.28 3.74
N LEU A 70 -4.36 35.20 3.61
CA LEU A 70 -3.59 35.95 2.63
C LEU A 70 -3.57 35.25 1.28
N ILE A 71 -4.05 35.92 0.22
CA ILE A 71 -4.21 35.31 -1.12
C ILE A 71 -2.90 35.32 -1.93
N ARG A 72 -2.01 36.27 -1.67
CA ARG A 72 -0.79 36.53 -2.48
C ARG A 72 0.51 36.61 -1.69
N GLN A 73 0.49 36.36 -0.40
CA GLN A 73 1.69 36.42 0.44
C GLN A 73 1.95 35.04 1.04
N THR A 74 3.22 34.66 1.12
CA THR A 74 3.63 33.48 1.84
C THR A 74 3.54 33.72 3.33
N ALA A 75 2.81 32.84 4.00
CA ALA A 75 2.69 32.84 5.44
C ALA A 75 3.60 31.78 6.04
N VAL A 76 4.24 32.04 7.15
CA VAL A 76 5.22 31.17 7.79
C VAL A 76 4.69 30.67 9.12
N ILE A 77 4.85 29.40 9.37
CA ILE A 77 4.50 28.69 10.60
C ILE A 77 5.78 28.03 11.10
N ASP A 78 6.38 28.57 12.18
CA ASP A 78 7.64 28.10 12.72
C ASP A 78 7.42 27.26 13.98
N TYR A 79 8.10 26.14 14.07
CA TYR A 79 8.14 25.33 15.28
C TYR A 79 8.99 26.02 16.35
N LYS A 80 8.46 26.21 17.55
CA LYS A 80 9.06 27.06 18.58
C LYS A 80 10.23 26.45 19.33
N ASP A 81 10.19 25.17 19.54
CA ASP A 81 11.11 24.48 20.45
C ASP A 81 12.21 23.77 19.70
N GLU A 82 13.22 24.54 19.28
CA GLU A 82 14.40 24.02 18.58
C GLU A 82 15.12 22.92 19.39
N LYS A 83 15.15 23.05 20.73
CA LYS A 83 15.78 22.05 21.58
C LYS A 83 15.02 20.73 21.56
N LYS A 84 13.69 20.77 21.63
CA LYS A 84 12.83 19.59 21.52
C LYS A 84 12.92 18.98 20.12
N LEU A 85 13.04 19.82 19.09
CA LEU A 85 13.25 19.34 17.71
C LEU A 85 14.61 18.64 17.57
N MET A 86 15.68 19.20 18.14
CA MET A 86 17.00 18.57 18.18
C MET A 86 16.99 17.25 18.94
N GLU A 87 16.39 17.21 20.12
CA GLU A 87 16.21 15.99 20.90
C GLU A 87 15.41 14.94 20.12
N LEU A 88 14.46 15.38 19.30
CA LEU A 88 13.65 14.54 18.47
C LEU A 88 14.42 13.93 17.30
N LEU A 89 15.14 14.77 16.55
CA LEU A 89 15.84 14.35 15.34
C LEU A 89 17.19 13.69 15.65
N PHE A 90 17.89 14.15 16.67
CA PHE A 90 19.32 13.86 16.90
C PHE A 90 19.70 13.50 18.35
N ASN A 91 18.80 13.11 19.24
CA ASN A 91 19.15 12.67 20.59
C ASN A 91 20.03 11.42 20.52
N GLU A 92 21.12 11.37 21.33
CA GLU A 92 22.17 10.34 21.34
C GLU A 92 21.69 8.88 21.41
N GLY A 93 20.46 8.66 21.86
CA GLY A 93 19.81 7.36 21.78
C GLY A 93 18.94 7.14 20.54
N ARG A 94 18.61 8.18 19.76
CA ARG A 94 17.60 8.13 18.69
C ARG A 94 18.12 8.41 17.29
N SER A 95 19.10 9.27 17.12
CA SER A 95 19.56 9.69 15.78
C SER A 95 20.26 8.58 15.01
N GLN A 96 20.83 7.61 15.71
CA GLN A 96 21.31 6.38 15.05
C GLN A 96 20.17 5.47 14.58
N LEU A 97 18.93 5.80 14.94
CA LEU A 97 17.75 4.98 14.76
C LEU A 97 16.81 5.55 13.71
N PHE A 98 16.71 6.88 13.63
CA PHE A 98 15.80 7.53 12.69
C PHE A 98 16.60 8.20 11.57
N THR A 99 16.41 7.69 10.37
CA THR A 99 17.08 8.22 9.16
C THR A 99 16.15 9.07 8.32
N LYS A 100 14.85 9.10 8.65
CA LYS A 100 13.87 9.88 7.88
C LYS A 100 12.92 10.64 8.79
N PHE A 101 12.57 11.86 8.37
CA PHE A 101 11.64 12.75 9.03
C PHE A 101 10.59 13.27 8.04
N GLY A 102 9.36 13.46 8.49
CA GLY A 102 8.30 14.06 7.70
C GLY A 102 7.19 14.61 8.57
N ILE A 103 6.28 15.37 7.94
CA ILE A 103 5.11 15.95 8.59
C ILE A 103 3.86 15.45 7.90
N THR A 104 2.92 14.95 8.69
CA THR A 104 1.63 14.46 8.19
C THR A 104 0.55 15.52 8.36
N GLY A 105 -0.14 15.80 7.26
CA GLY A 105 -1.23 16.78 7.25
C GLY A 105 -1.89 16.87 5.88
N PHE A 106 -2.88 17.75 5.77
CA PHE A 106 -3.48 18.09 4.48
C PHE A 106 -3.92 19.55 4.43
N VAL A 107 -4.14 20.05 3.23
CA VAL A 107 -4.60 21.41 2.98
C VAL A 107 -6.02 21.40 2.40
N SER A 108 -6.91 22.17 2.99
CA SER A 108 -8.23 22.45 2.43
C SER A 108 -8.24 23.84 1.80
N GLY A 109 -8.31 23.91 0.47
CA GLY A 109 -8.26 25.16 -0.31
C GLY A 109 -7.14 25.12 -1.37
N LYS A 110 -6.99 26.20 -2.13
CA LYS A 110 -5.93 26.34 -3.14
C LYS A 110 -4.71 27.02 -2.51
N CYS A 111 -3.72 26.25 -2.17
CA CYS A 111 -2.51 26.73 -1.51
C CYS A 111 -1.34 25.84 -1.85
N GLU A 112 -0.19 26.42 -2.07
CA GLU A 112 1.07 25.71 -2.10
C GLU A 112 1.64 25.66 -0.69
N VAL A 113 2.06 24.47 -0.25
CA VAL A 113 2.67 24.26 1.06
C VAL A 113 4.01 23.59 0.88
N VAL A 114 5.04 24.21 1.45
CA VAL A 114 6.41 23.68 1.48
C VAL A 114 6.85 23.58 2.93
N CYS A 115 7.36 22.43 3.32
CA CYS A 115 8.01 22.21 4.60
C CYS A 115 9.52 22.44 4.46
N GLU A 116 10.12 23.11 5.40
CA GLU A 116 11.56 23.39 5.43
C GLU A 116 12.16 22.89 6.75
N LEU A 117 13.15 22.02 6.66
CA LEU A 117 14.00 21.65 7.77
C LEU A 117 15.38 22.29 7.59
N ARG A 118 15.75 23.19 8.49
CA ARG A 118 17.04 23.87 8.52
C ARG A 118 17.91 23.29 9.64
N LEU A 119 19.07 22.80 9.28
CA LEU A 119 20.08 22.26 10.17
C LEU A 119 21.31 23.18 10.15
N VAL A 120 21.93 23.41 11.30
CA VAL A 120 23.14 24.21 11.41
C VAL A 120 24.20 23.38 12.09
N ASP A 121 25.38 23.28 11.49
CA ASP A 121 26.52 22.56 12.06
C ASP A 121 27.26 23.39 13.12
N HIS A 122 28.26 22.78 13.77
CA HIS A 122 29.08 23.45 14.81
C HIS A 122 29.98 24.57 14.25
N GLU A 123 30.13 24.65 12.91
CA GLU A 123 30.86 25.71 12.24
C GLU A 123 29.93 26.85 11.80
N ASN A 124 28.64 26.81 12.17
CA ASN A 124 27.56 27.70 11.78
C ASN A 124 27.19 27.67 10.28
N ASN A 125 27.49 26.59 9.57
CA ASN A 125 27.05 26.42 8.19
C ASN A 125 25.60 25.90 8.17
N PRO A 126 24.66 26.57 7.50
CA PRO A 126 23.27 26.11 7.38
C PRO A 126 23.14 25.11 6.23
N SER A 127 22.42 24.03 6.49
CA SER A 127 21.90 23.11 5.48
C SER A 127 20.37 23.15 5.52
N THR A 128 19.73 23.31 4.38
CA THR A 128 18.28 23.41 4.28
C THR A 128 17.72 22.31 3.40
N VAL A 129 16.71 21.62 3.88
CA VAL A 129 15.99 20.58 3.14
C VAL A 129 14.53 20.97 3.01
N ASN A 130 14.06 21.16 1.79
CA ASN A 130 12.67 21.42 1.46
C ASN A 130 11.97 20.13 1.06
N PHE A 131 10.74 19.94 1.55
CA PHE A 131 9.95 18.75 1.26
C PHE A 131 8.45 19.06 1.30
N GLN A 132 7.65 18.18 0.73
CA GLN A 132 6.19 18.29 0.72
C GLN A 132 5.58 17.62 1.95
N MET A 133 4.32 17.95 2.25
CA MET A 133 3.55 17.19 3.24
C MET A 133 3.51 15.72 2.89
N ASP A 134 3.58 14.87 3.91
CA ASP A 134 3.62 13.41 3.80
C ASP A 134 4.86 12.84 3.08
N GLU A 135 5.77 13.69 2.61
CA GLU A 135 7.09 13.30 2.13
C GLU A 135 8.03 13.02 3.31
N LEU A 136 8.94 12.06 3.13
CA LEU A 136 9.95 11.71 4.11
C LEU A 136 11.32 12.16 3.65
N VAL A 137 11.92 13.06 4.42
CA VAL A 137 13.29 13.54 4.21
C VAL A 137 14.26 12.53 4.75
N ASP A 138 15.28 12.19 3.97
CA ASP A 138 16.39 11.34 4.40
C ASP A 138 17.40 12.18 5.21
N LEU A 139 17.55 11.84 6.48
CA LEU A 139 18.47 12.48 7.41
C LEU A 139 19.81 11.73 7.52
N SER A 140 19.98 10.59 6.85
CA SER A 140 21.18 9.76 6.95
C SER A 140 22.47 10.45 6.47
N GLN A 141 22.31 11.48 5.62
CA GLN A 141 23.42 12.31 5.16
C GLN A 141 23.98 13.28 6.21
N PHE A 142 23.23 13.52 7.30
CA PHE A 142 23.64 14.42 8.37
C PHE A 142 24.18 13.59 9.54
N LYS A 143 25.44 13.85 9.93
CA LYS A 143 26.01 13.20 11.10
C LYS A 143 25.59 13.94 12.36
N GLN A 144 25.09 13.22 13.30
CA GLN A 144 24.54 13.72 14.56
C GLN A 144 25.50 14.67 15.31
N ASN A 145 26.75 14.27 15.43
CA ASN A 145 27.79 15.00 16.15
C ASN A 145 28.20 16.30 15.45
N GLU A 146 27.76 16.52 14.22
CA GLU A 146 28.08 17.69 13.42
C GLU A 146 26.97 18.76 13.46
N ILE A 147 25.76 18.42 13.95
CA ILE A 147 24.60 19.35 13.98
C ILE A 147 24.48 20.01 15.35
N GLN A 148 24.48 21.34 15.35
CA GLN A 148 24.34 22.18 16.54
C GLN A 148 22.90 22.59 16.82
N SER A 149 22.12 22.92 15.77
CA SER A 149 20.72 23.30 15.92
C SER A 149 19.87 22.85 14.72
N ALA A 150 18.56 22.69 14.98
CA ALA A 150 17.56 22.38 13.95
C ALA A 150 16.36 23.29 14.11
N ALA A 151 15.86 23.85 13.00
CA ALA A 151 14.62 24.62 12.94
C ALA A 151 13.70 24.03 11.88
N PHE A 152 12.40 24.06 12.13
CA PHE A 152 11.39 23.57 11.23
C PHE A 152 10.33 24.65 10.96
N SER A 153 10.07 24.88 9.67
CA SER A 153 9.11 25.89 9.21
C SER A 153 8.19 25.32 8.13
N ILE A 154 6.96 25.79 8.09
CA ILE A 154 6.00 25.50 7.02
C ILE A 154 5.62 26.80 6.34
N TYR A 155 5.78 26.84 5.03
CA TYR A 155 5.44 27.98 4.18
C TYR A 155 4.12 27.69 3.46
N MET A 156 3.15 28.62 3.59
CA MET A 156 1.84 28.53 2.93
C MET A 156 1.66 29.71 1.98
N THR A 157 1.52 29.46 0.69
CA THR A 157 1.26 30.50 -0.31
C THR A 157 -0.14 30.34 -0.89
N GLY A 158 -1.07 31.19 -0.47
CA GLY A 158 -2.48 31.13 -0.85
C GLY A 158 -3.43 31.01 0.32
N ALA A 159 -4.71 31.34 0.11
CA ALA A 159 -5.73 31.29 1.15
C ALA A 159 -6.25 29.85 1.32
N ALA A 160 -5.94 29.26 2.46
CA ALA A 160 -6.31 27.87 2.76
C ALA A 160 -6.27 27.58 4.26
N THR A 161 -6.76 26.43 4.65
CA THR A 161 -6.59 25.88 5.99
C THR A 161 -5.67 24.66 5.93
N LEU A 162 -4.56 24.72 6.65
CA LEU A 162 -3.65 23.63 6.86
C LEU A 162 -4.09 22.84 8.10
N HIS A 163 -4.24 21.56 7.95
CA HIS A 163 -4.53 20.59 9.00
C HIS A 163 -3.28 19.78 9.28
N LEU A 164 -2.62 20.02 10.41
CA LEU A 164 -1.47 19.23 10.87
C LEU A 164 -1.92 18.16 11.86
N PHE A 165 -1.37 16.97 11.72
CA PHE A 165 -1.64 15.85 12.60
C PHE A 165 -0.46 15.52 13.50
N HIS A 166 0.68 15.18 12.95
CA HIS A 166 1.87 14.77 13.70
C HIS A 166 3.14 14.84 12.84
N ALA A 167 4.27 14.89 13.51
CA ALA A 167 5.56 14.61 12.88
C ALA A 167 5.79 13.10 12.82
N LYS A 168 6.38 12.64 11.73
CA LYS A 168 6.65 11.23 11.44
C LYS A 168 8.15 11.00 11.40
N LEU A 169 8.61 10.06 12.20
CA LEU A 169 10.01 9.62 12.22
C LEU A 169 10.09 8.19 11.72
N MET A 170 11.07 7.92 10.89
CA MET A 170 11.36 6.58 10.39
C MET A 170 12.85 6.29 10.50
N GLY A 171 13.18 5.06 10.83
CA GLY A 171 14.55 4.64 10.99
C GLY A 171 14.88 3.34 10.29
N SER A 172 16.15 3.14 10.03
CA SER A 172 16.74 1.85 9.72
C SER A 172 17.28 1.20 10.98
N TYR A 173 17.20 -0.10 11.07
CA TYR A 173 17.51 -0.85 12.28
C TYR A 173 18.74 -1.72 12.11
N LYS A 174 19.55 -1.84 13.18
CA LYS A 174 20.59 -2.88 13.28
C LYS A 174 20.05 -4.06 14.09
N ASN A 175 20.15 -5.26 13.54
CA ASN A 175 19.78 -6.48 14.25
C ASN A 175 20.50 -6.58 15.58
N SER A 176 19.80 -6.71 16.68
CA SER A 176 20.33 -7.27 17.87
C SER A 176 20.13 -8.76 17.92
N THR A 177 20.94 -9.30 18.73
CA THR A 177 20.99 -10.69 19.09
C THR A 177 19.88 -11.06 20.09
N ILE A 178 18.61 -10.99 19.70
CA ILE A 178 17.73 -12.05 20.17
C ILE A 178 18.35 -13.31 19.58
N ASP A 179 18.77 -14.23 20.44
CA ASP A 179 19.39 -15.48 19.98
C ASP A 179 18.37 -16.32 19.19
N ASN A 180 18.15 -15.88 17.98
CA ASN A 180 17.45 -16.60 16.91
C ASN A 180 18.43 -17.58 16.25
N SER A 181 19.40 -18.11 17.02
CA SER A 181 20.37 -19.10 16.51
C SER A 181 19.67 -20.31 15.88
N HIS A 182 18.41 -20.55 16.24
CA HIS A 182 17.56 -21.56 15.60
C HIS A 182 16.98 -21.10 14.26
N LEU A 183 16.92 -19.78 13.98
CA LEU A 183 16.41 -19.18 12.73
C LEU A 183 17.54 -18.84 11.74
N LYS A 184 18.80 -18.96 12.10
CA LYS A 184 19.97 -18.84 11.21
C LYS A 184 20.05 -19.90 10.12
N LYS A 185 18.88 -20.43 9.70
CA LYS A 185 18.79 -21.29 8.54
C LYS A 185 18.40 -20.45 7.34
N GLN A 186 18.98 -20.77 6.20
CA GLN A 186 18.79 -20.19 4.87
C GLN A 186 17.56 -19.28 4.78
N LYS A 187 17.75 -17.99 4.48
CA LYS A 187 16.67 -17.10 4.10
C LYS A 187 15.82 -17.82 3.06
N LYS A 188 14.53 -17.91 3.26
CA LYS A 188 13.58 -18.51 2.33
C LYS A 188 12.54 -17.48 1.92
N GLU A 189 11.97 -17.65 0.75
CA GLU A 189 10.89 -16.76 0.30
C GLU A 189 9.68 -16.85 1.25
N ILE A 190 8.90 -15.80 1.37
CA ILE A 190 7.72 -15.75 2.26
C ILE A 190 6.77 -16.92 1.99
N LYS A 191 6.54 -17.27 0.72
CA LYS A 191 5.68 -18.41 0.33
C LYS A 191 6.12 -19.77 0.84
N ASP A 192 7.38 -19.92 1.28
CA ASP A 192 7.93 -21.18 1.77
C ASP A 192 7.82 -21.33 3.30
N PHE A 193 7.36 -20.28 3.99
CA PHE A 193 7.09 -20.35 5.42
C PHE A 193 5.82 -21.14 5.72
N ARG A 194 5.88 -21.98 6.75
CA ARG A 194 4.74 -22.74 7.26
C ARG A 194 4.18 -22.05 8.48
N VAL A 195 2.92 -21.63 8.39
CA VAL A 195 2.26 -20.88 9.44
C VAL A 195 1.11 -21.70 10.02
N GLY A 196 1.21 -22.03 11.32
CA GLY A 196 0.08 -22.56 12.07
C GLY A 196 -1.00 -21.47 12.16
N PHE A 197 -2.20 -21.73 11.64
CA PHE A 197 -3.12 -20.64 11.32
C PHE A 197 -4.52 -20.87 11.89
N ILE A 198 -5.03 -19.85 12.60
CA ILE A 198 -6.42 -19.78 13.08
C ILE A 198 -7.01 -18.45 12.63
N ALA A 199 -7.98 -18.50 11.72
CA ALA A 199 -8.69 -17.33 11.25
C ALA A 199 -10.08 -17.69 10.70
N ASP A 200 -10.90 -16.67 10.45
CA ASP A 200 -12.14 -16.85 9.70
C ASP A 200 -11.85 -17.02 8.20
N GLU A 201 -12.79 -17.57 7.46
CA GLU A 201 -12.66 -17.97 6.04
C GLU A 201 -12.07 -16.86 5.18
N PHE A 202 -12.54 -15.62 5.36
CA PHE A 202 -12.08 -14.49 4.56
C PHE A 202 -10.57 -14.25 4.70
N THR A 203 -10.09 -14.16 5.93
CA THR A 203 -8.66 -13.94 6.22
C THR A 203 -7.83 -15.12 5.73
N THR A 204 -8.31 -16.33 5.96
CA THR A 204 -7.67 -17.55 5.47
C THR A 204 -7.47 -17.50 3.94
N ARG A 205 -8.49 -17.14 3.18
CA ARG A 205 -8.40 -17.02 1.71
C ARG A 205 -7.38 -15.97 1.26
N CYS A 206 -7.28 -14.87 1.98
CA CYS A 206 -6.32 -13.81 1.63
C CYS A 206 -4.87 -14.21 1.90
N PHE A 207 -4.62 -14.86 3.04
CA PHE A 207 -3.27 -15.26 3.42
C PHE A 207 -2.79 -16.56 2.74
N ASP A 208 -3.68 -17.36 2.17
CA ASP A 208 -3.36 -18.60 1.46
C ASP A 208 -2.48 -18.38 0.22
N TYR A 209 -2.43 -17.16 -0.30
CA TYR A 209 -1.56 -16.76 -1.40
C TYR A 209 -0.16 -16.31 -0.95
N GLU A 210 0.02 -16.05 0.35
CA GLU A 210 1.25 -15.45 0.86
C GLU A 210 2.24 -16.50 1.37
N PHE A 211 1.76 -17.50 2.14
CA PHE A 211 2.60 -18.54 2.74
C PHE A 211 1.84 -19.86 2.89
N GLN A 212 2.53 -20.93 3.29
CA GLN A 212 1.92 -22.24 3.46
C GLN A 212 1.09 -22.29 4.75
N LEU A 213 -0.24 -22.21 4.62
CA LEU A 213 -1.15 -22.31 5.76
C LEU A 213 -1.27 -23.72 6.27
N VAL A 214 -1.06 -23.90 7.56
CA VAL A 214 -1.39 -25.15 8.28
C VAL A 214 -2.60 -24.84 9.17
N LYS A 215 -3.81 -25.12 8.64
CA LYS A 215 -5.06 -24.93 9.40
C LYS A 215 -5.12 -25.91 10.55
N ILE A 216 -5.28 -25.39 11.75
CA ILE A 216 -5.28 -26.19 12.99
C ILE A 216 -6.62 -26.13 13.70
N THR A 217 -6.98 -27.22 14.37
CA THR A 217 -8.15 -27.34 15.22
C THR A 217 -7.74 -27.59 16.68
N PRO A 218 -8.65 -27.39 17.65
CA PRO A 218 -8.38 -27.72 19.05
C PRO A 218 -7.95 -29.17 19.28
N GLU A 219 -8.27 -30.08 18.36
CA GLU A 219 -8.03 -31.53 18.47
C GLU A 219 -6.74 -31.97 17.75
N ASN A 220 -6.38 -31.29 16.60
CA ASN A 220 -5.27 -31.76 15.77
C ASN A 220 -3.99 -30.94 15.89
N TRP A 221 -4.02 -29.74 16.51
CA TRP A 221 -2.90 -28.79 16.47
C TRP A 221 -1.54 -29.41 16.84
N LEU A 222 -1.50 -30.23 17.89
CA LEU A 222 -0.25 -30.86 18.34
C LEU A 222 0.32 -31.83 17.30
N THR A 223 -0.57 -32.60 16.63
CA THR A 223 -0.18 -33.50 15.55
C THR A 223 0.35 -32.72 14.34
N GLU A 224 -0.33 -31.65 13.96
CA GLU A 224 0.08 -30.80 12.82
C GLU A 224 1.40 -30.10 13.12
N PHE A 225 1.61 -29.57 14.32
CA PHE A 225 2.87 -28.92 14.70
C PHE A 225 4.05 -29.91 14.76
N LYS A 226 3.80 -31.15 15.19
CA LYS A 226 4.83 -32.21 15.17
C LYS A 226 5.14 -32.73 13.76
N LYS A 227 4.13 -32.78 12.90
CA LYS A 227 4.24 -33.26 11.51
C LYS A 227 4.90 -32.20 10.61
N HIS A 228 4.53 -30.95 10.79
CA HIS A 228 5.02 -29.84 10.02
C HIS A 228 5.97 -29.00 10.86
N ARG A 229 7.10 -28.63 10.30
CA ARG A 229 7.96 -27.63 10.93
C ARG A 229 7.31 -26.27 10.79
N ILE A 230 6.60 -25.84 11.81
CA ILE A 230 5.93 -24.52 11.86
C ILE A 230 6.94 -23.44 12.18
N ASP A 231 6.93 -22.37 11.39
CA ASP A 231 7.84 -21.22 11.54
C ASP A 231 7.20 -20.10 12.37
N LEU A 232 5.86 -20.01 12.37
CA LEU A 232 5.06 -18.97 13.00
C LEU A 232 3.68 -19.52 13.38
N PHE A 233 3.16 -19.11 14.54
CA PHE A 233 1.76 -19.31 14.89
C PHE A 233 1.00 -17.99 14.80
N PHE A 234 0.00 -17.92 13.91
CA PHE A 234 -0.86 -16.75 13.70
C PHE A 234 -2.32 -17.06 14.11
N CYS A 235 -2.88 -16.22 14.99
CA CYS A 235 -4.25 -16.32 15.45
C CYS A 235 -4.99 -15.00 15.26
N GLU A 236 -6.07 -15.02 14.51
CA GLU A 236 -6.98 -13.88 14.35
C GLU A 236 -8.00 -13.83 15.50
N SER A 237 -8.54 -12.64 15.79
CA SER A 237 -9.73 -12.44 16.61
C SER A 237 -10.99 -13.02 15.92
N ALA A 238 -10.96 -14.31 15.61
CA ALA A 238 -12.00 -14.96 14.86
C ALA A 238 -13.17 -15.39 15.75
N TRP A 239 -14.40 -15.21 15.27
CA TRP A 239 -15.60 -15.68 15.96
C TRP A 239 -15.85 -17.16 15.73
N LEU A 240 -15.57 -17.66 14.55
CA LEU A 240 -15.74 -19.05 14.17
C LEU A 240 -14.40 -19.80 14.13
N GLY A 241 -13.41 -19.23 13.50
CA GLY A 241 -12.06 -19.76 13.34
C GLY A 241 -12.01 -21.16 12.70
N ASN A 242 -11.36 -21.27 11.54
CA ASN A 242 -11.17 -22.51 10.80
C ASN A 242 -12.47 -23.35 10.73
N ASP A 243 -13.46 -22.84 9.99
CA ASP A 243 -14.75 -23.48 9.71
C ASP A 243 -15.58 -23.82 10.98
N GLY A 244 -15.42 -23.03 12.03
CA GLY A 244 -16.15 -23.18 13.29
C GLY A 244 -15.45 -24.06 14.34
N ALA A 245 -14.28 -24.63 14.04
CA ALA A 245 -13.53 -25.46 14.99
C ALA A 245 -13.13 -24.68 16.26
N TRP A 246 -12.88 -23.38 16.13
CA TRP A 246 -12.51 -22.50 17.24
C TRP A 246 -13.65 -21.60 17.75
N LYS A 247 -14.90 -21.90 17.35
CA LYS A 247 -16.05 -21.14 17.80
C LYS A 247 -16.07 -21.07 19.33
N ASP A 248 -16.24 -19.85 19.89
CA ASP A 248 -16.27 -19.55 21.33
C ASP A 248 -15.01 -19.98 22.11
N LYS A 249 -13.85 -20.13 21.43
CA LYS A 249 -12.59 -20.59 22.06
C LYS A 249 -11.47 -19.57 21.99
N ILE A 250 -11.66 -18.46 21.22
CA ILE A 250 -10.66 -17.42 21.04
C ILE A 250 -11.01 -16.20 21.92
N GLY A 251 -12.26 -15.74 21.87
CA GLY A 251 -12.74 -14.66 22.72
C GLY A 251 -13.14 -15.11 24.11
N THR A 252 -13.08 -14.20 25.09
CA THR A 252 -13.22 -14.50 26.53
C THR A 252 -14.65 -14.59 27.06
N LYS A 253 -15.68 -14.45 26.23
CA LYS A 253 -17.06 -14.58 26.67
C LYS A 253 -17.38 -15.89 27.40
N ASN A 254 -16.55 -16.93 27.22
CA ASN A 254 -16.67 -18.23 27.88
C ASN A 254 -15.28 -18.72 28.34
N HIS A 255 -14.80 -18.26 29.47
CA HIS A 255 -13.47 -18.60 30.04
C HIS A 255 -13.13 -20.10 30.09
N ARG A 256 -14.12 -21.00 30.10
CA ARG A 256 -13.89 -22.45 30.14
C ARG A 256 -13.34 -23.04 28.86
N ASN A 257 -13.55 -22.41 27.71
CA ASN A 257 -13.13 -22.94 26.40
C ASN A 257 -11.79 -22.40 25.93
N HIS A 258 -11.28 -21.36 26.58
CA HIS A 258 -10.05 -20.66 26.23
C HIS A 258 -8.78 -21.48 26.49
N THR A 259 -8.83 -22.43 27.42
CA THR A 259 -7.69 -23.24 27.86
C THR A 259 -7.00 -24.00 26.71
N LYS A 260 -7.75 -24.42 25.68
CA LYS A 260 -7.16 -25.15 24.54
C LYS A 260 -6.25 -24.26 23.70
N LEU A 261 -6.63 -23.00 23.48
CA LEU A 261 -5.81 -22.02 22.76
C LEU A 261 -4.56 -21.67 23.57
N LEU A 262 -4.70 -21.43 24.87
CA LEU A 262 -3.56 -21.12 25.74
C LEU A 262 -2.53 -22.25 25.80
N LYS A 263 -2.99 -23.52 25.83
CA LYS A 263 -2.06 -24.67 25.74
C LYS A 263 -1.22 -24.62 24.46
N LEU A 264 -1.84 -24.29 23.34
CA LEU A 264 -1.13 -24.15 22.06
C LEU A 264 -0.13 -22.97 22.10
N VAL A 265 -0.57 -21.80 22.60
CA VAL A 265 0.30 -20.61 22.70
C VAL A 265 1.54 -20.92 23.57
N TYR A 266 1.35 -21.48 24.76
CA TYR A 266 2.47 -21.82 25.64
C TYR A 266 3.38 -22.90 25.05
N TRP A 267 2.80 -23.91 24.38
CA TRP A 267 3.59 -24.91 23.67
C TRP A 267 4.47 -24.28 22.59
N CYS A 268 3.93 -23.31 21.82
CA CYS A 268 4.73 -22.58 20.84
C CYS A 268 5.91 -21.83 21.50
N LYS A 269 5.64 -21.14 22.63
CA LYS A 269 6.69 -20.42 23.37
C LYS A 269 7.80 -21.36 23.86
N GLU A 270 7.44 -22.52 24.42
CA GLU A 270 8.40 -23.55 24.86
C GLU A 270 9.24 -24.10 23.70
N HIS A 271 8.72 -24.04 22.46
CA HIS A 271 9.41 -24.54 21.25
C HIS A 271 10.01 -23.40 20.39
N ASN A 272 10.10 -22.18 20.94
CA ASN A 272 10.61 -20.99 20.25
C ASN A 272 9.93 -20.74 18.89
N ILE A 273 8.62 -20.96 18.81
CA ILE A 273 7.77 -20.61 17.66
C ILE A 273 7.08 -19.28 18.01
N PRO A 274 7.39 -18.18 17.30
CA PRO A 274 6.76 -16.90 17.58
C PRO A 274 5.25 -16.97 17.41
N THR A 275 4.53 -16.28 18.30
CA THR A 275 3.07 -16.27 18.33
C THR A 275 2.53 -14.87 18.07
N VAL A 276 1.64 -14.73 17.10
CA VAL A 276 1.01 -13.46 16.70
C VAL A 276 -0.49 -13.54 16.89
N PHE A 277 -1.05 -12.57 17.61
CA PHE A 277 -2.49 -12.34 17.70
C PHE A 277 -2.86 -11.11 16.88
N TRP A 278 -3.76 -11.25 15.89
CA TRP A 278 -4.24 -10.13 15.08
C TRP A 278 -5.69 -9.80 15.39
N ASN A 279 -5.95 -8.66 16.03
CA ASN A 279 -7.30 -8.22 16.32
C ASN A 279 -7.86 -7.32 15.20
N LYS A 280 -8.75 -7.91 14.39
CA LYS A 280 -9.50 -7.20 13.32
C LYS A 280 -10.82 -6.59 13.82
N GLU A 281 -11.20 -6.87 15.05
CA GLU A 281 -12.49 -6.50 15.65
C GLU A 281 -12.39 -5.21 16.49
N ASP A 282 -11.20 -4.66 16.65
CA ASP A 282 -10.97 -3.40 17.35
C ASP A 282 -11.60 -2.20 16.61
N PRO A 283 -12.02 -1.18 17.36
CA PRO A 283 -12.09 -1.10 18.83
C PRO A 283 -13.36 -1.71 19.42
N PHE A 284 -14.36 -2.11 18.62
CA PHE A 284 -15.69 -2.51 19.10
C PHE A 284 -15.70 -3.73 20.01
N HIS A 285 -14.89 -4.71 19.70
CA HIS A 285 -14.83 -5.98 20.43
C HIS A 285 -13.51 -6.17 21.17
N TYR A 286 -12.81 -5.07 21.46
CA TYR A 286 -11.55 -5.07 22.21
C TYR A 286 -11.64 -5.92 23.49
N GLN A 287 -12.66 -5.67 24.32
CA GLN A 287 -12.88 -6.38 25.58
C GLN A 287 -13.12 -7.90 25.41
N ALA A 288 -13.54 -8.32 24.25
CA ALA A 288 -13.75 -9.75 23.99
C ALA A 288 -12.45 -10.51 23.75
N PHE A 289 -11.36 -9.82 23.39
CA PHE A 289 -10.13 -10.45 22.92
C PHE A 289 -8.87 -10.07 23.69
N ILE A 290 -8.91 -9.03 24.52
CA ILE A 290 -7.73 -8.54 25.25
C ILE A 290 -7.10 -9.62 26.14
N ASP A 291 -7.91 -10.39 26.88
CA ASP A 291 -7.40 -11.45 27.74
C ASP A 291 -6.68 -12.56 26.96
N THR A 292 -7.09 -12.79 25.71
CA THR A 292 -6.40 -13.71 24.81
C THR A 292 -5.10 -13.11 24.30
N ALA A 293 -5.15 -11.88 23.84
CA ALA A 293 -4.01 -11.17 23.24
C ALA A 293 -2.81 -11.13 24.20
N LYS A 294 -3.03 -10.92 25.51
CA LYS A 294 -1.98 -10.86 26.55
C LYS A 294 -1.06 -12.09 26.62
N HIS A 295 -1.48 -13.21 26.07
CA HIS A 295 -0.69 -14.44 26.10
C HIS A 295 0.23 -14.62 24.91
N PHE A 296 0.07 -13.82 23.85
CA PHE A 296 0.87 -13.90 22.64
C PHE A 296 2.15 -13.07 22.76
N ASP A 297 3.18 -13.42 21.97
CA ASP A 297 4.43 -12.67 21.93
C ASP A 297 4.25 -11.33 21.24
N TYR A 298 3.40 -11.30 20.21
CA TYR A 298 3.10 -10.12 19.40
C TYR A 298 1.60 -9.94 19.26
N VAL A 299 1.14 -8.70 19.44
CA VAL A 299 -0.26 -8.32 19.22
C VAL A 299 -0.32 -7.32 18.08
N CYS A 300 -1.09 -7.65 17.06
CA CYS A 300 -1.40 -6.74 15.97
C CYS A 300 -2.87 -6.31 16.05
N THR A 301 -3.15 -5.05 15.83
CA THR A 301 -4.51 -4.51 15.77
C THR A 301 -4.74 -3.74 14.47
N THR A 302 -5.97 -3.75 13.94
CA THR A 302 -6.31 -2.93 12.77
C THR A 302 -6.54 -1.46 13.13
N ASP A 303 -6.73 -1.16 14.40
CA ASP A 303 -7.00 0.17 14.93
C ASP A 303 -5.80 0.73 15.70
N PHE A 304 -5.20 1.76 15.14
CA PHE A 304 -4.04 2.42 15.76
C PHE A 304 -4.33 2.96 17.18
N GLU A 305 -5.52 3.49 17.41
CA GLU A 305 -5.88 4.04 18.72
C GLU A 305 -6.00 2.95 19.80
N SER A 306 -6.21 1.70 19.40
CA SER A 306 -6.23 0.56 20.32
C SER A 306 -4.84 0.09 20.76
N VAL A 307 -3.77 0.47 20.06
CA VAL A 307 -2.38 0.07 20.40
C VAL A 307 -2.06 0.42 21.86
N GLN A 308 -2.31 1.66 22.26
CA GLN A 308 -2.01 2.11 23.62
C GLN A 308 -2.82 1.34 24.68
N ASN A 309 -4.06 0.98 24.37
CA ASN A 309 -4.88 0.20 25.30
C ASN A 309 -4.28 -1.18 25.59
N TYR A 310 -3.73 -1.86 24.55
CA TYR A 310 -3.01 -3.14 24.73
C TYR A 310 -1.74 -2.98 25.57
N VAL A 311 -0.96 -1.91 25.32
CA VAL A 311 0.23 -1.61 26.09
C VAL A 311 -0.13 -1.36 27.57
N ASP A 312 -1.16 -0.58 27.85
CA ASP A 312 -1.63 -0.27 29.21
C ASP A 312 -2.10 -1.53 29.95
N GLU A 313 -2.64 -2.50 29.23
CA GLU A 313 -3.07 -3.79 29.74
C GLU A 313 -1.97 -4.84 29.88
N GLY A 314 -0.72 -4.52 29.52
CA GLY A 314 0.46 -5.36 29.75
C GLY A 314 0.96 -6.16 28.56
N CYS A 315 0.46 -5.92 27.34
CA CYS A 315 1.05 -6.49 26.14
C CYS A 315 2.39 -5.78 25.82
N GLU A 316 3.46 -6.54 25.59
CA GLU A 316 4.81 -5.98 25.39
C GLU A 316 5.02 -5.51 23.95
N ASN A 317 4.63 -6.30 22.97
CA ASN A 317 4.87 -6.04 21.55
C ASN A 317 3.54 -5.82 20.83
N VAL A 318 3.15 -4.55 20.66
CA VAL A 318 1.86 -4.18 20.08
C VAL A 318 2.05 -3.31 18.86
N TYR A 319 1.43 -3.69 17.74
CA TYR A 319 1.59 -3.03 16.45
C TYR A 319 0.26 -2.83 15.73
N CYS A 320 0.19 -1.81 14.89
CA CYS A 320 -0.94 -1.64 14.00
C CYS A 320 -0.67 -2.39 12.67
N LEU A 321 -1.57 -3.30 12.32
CA LEU A 321 -1.56 -4.03 11.06
C LEU A 321 -2.95 -3.91 10.42
N PRO A 322 -3.16 -2.89 9.54
CA PRO A 322 -4.44 -2.64 8.89
C PRO A 322 -4.86 -3.74 7.94
N PHE A 323 -6.12 -3.72 7.52
CA PHE A 323 -6.60 -4.51 6.40
C PHE A 323 -5.85 -4.19 5.09
N ALA A 324 -6.04 -5.04 4.10
CA ALA A 324 -5.44 -4.90 2.78
C ALA A 324 -6.31 -5.56 1.69
N ALA A 325 -5.88 -5.48 0.44
CA ALA A 325 -6.42 -6.27 -0.66
C ALA A 325 -5.52 -7.47 -0.95
N GLN A 326 -6.11 -8.57 -1.42
CA GLN A 326 -5.39 -9.69 -2.01
C GLN A 326 -5.50 -9.61 -3.53
N PRO A 327 -4.41 -9.26 -4.27
CA PRO A 327 -4.49 -9.05 -5.72
C PRO A 327 -4.95 -10.26 -6.52
N LYS A 328 -4.68 -11.47 -6.03
CA LYS A 328 -5.16 -12.71 -6.68
C LYS A 328 -6.67 -12.91 -6.54
N ILE A 329 -7.32 -12.22 -5.60
CA ILE A 329 -8.77 -12.23 -5.39
C ILE A 329 -9.39 -10.90 -5.84
N HIS A 330 -8.87 -9.78 -5.30
CA HIS A 330 -9.35 -8.43 -5.56
C HIS A 330 -8.45 -7.79 -6.62
N ASN A 331 -8.90 -7.75 -7.85
CA ASN A 331 -8.12 -7.30 -9.00
C ASN A 331 -9.02 -6.64 -10.04
N PRO A 332 -8.44 -5.88 -10.99
CA PRO A 332 -9.21 -5.16 -11.99
C PRO A 332 -9.73 -6.02 -13.14
N ILE A 333 -9.47 -7.33 -13.19
CA ILE A 333 -9.88 -8.20 -14.30
C ILE A 333 -11.39 -8.14 -14.47
N GLU A 334 -11.83 -7.64 -15.63
CA GLU A 334 -13.24 -7.46 -15.98
C GLU A 334 -13.72 -8.63 -16.82
N TYR A 335 -14.63 -9.44 -16.28
CA TYR A 335 -15.28 -10.55 -16.98
C TYR A 335 -16.80 -10.35 -17.15
N ILE A 336 -17.34 -9.24 -16.61
CA ILE A 336 -18.73 -8.80 -16.78
C ILE A 336 -18.74 -7.30 -17.09
N PRO A 337 -19.62 -6.82 -17.98
CA PRO A 337 -19.79 -5.39 -18.21
C PRO A 337 -20.25 -4.67 -16.95
N ARG A 338 -19.67 -3.50 -16.66
CA ARG A 338 -20.12 -2.65 -15.56
C ARG A 338 -21.46 -2.01 -15.87
N LYS A 339 -22.39 -2.07 -14.94
CA LYS A 339 -23.63 -1.29 -15.01
C LYS A 339 -23.32 0.18 -14.74
N GLU A 340 -23.90 1.07 -15.50
CA GLU A 340 -23.88 2.52 -15.27
C GLU A 340 -24.74 2.89 -14.04
N LYS A 341 -24.45 2.26 -12.90
CA LYS A 341 -25.17 2.40 -11.64
C LYS A 341 -24.21 2.45 -10.46
N VAL A 342 -24.74 2.88 -9.34
CA VAL A 342 -24.08 2.84 -8.03
C VAL A 342 -24.49 1.57 -7.28
N VAL A 343 -23.59 0.98 -6.50
CA VAL A 343 -23.86 -0.22 -5.70
C VAL A 343 -23.52 -0.03 -4.24
N PHE A 344 -24.32 -0.63 -3.38
CA PHE A 344 -23.98 -0.89 -2.00
C PHE A 344 -24.16 -2.39 -1.69
N ALA A 345 -23.14 -3.05 -1.15
CA ALA A 345 -23.23 -4.43 -0.68
C ALA A 345 -22.92 -4.48 0.81
N GLY A 346 -23.89 -4.77 1.66
CA GLY A 346 -23.67 -4.76 3.12
C GLY A 346 -24.93 -4.95 3.93
N ALA A 347 -24.87 -4.57 5.22
CA ALA A 347 -26.00 -4.64 6.14
C ALA A 347 -26.43 -3.24 6.60
N TYR A 348 -27.71 -3.08 6.86
CA TYR A 348 -28.25 -1.94 7.57
C TYR A 348 -28.22 -2.23 9.09
N TYR A 349 -27.63 -1.33 9.88
CA TYR A 349 -27.49 -1.55 11.32
C TYR A 349 -28.51 -0.76 12.17
N GLY A 350 -29.34 0.05 11.54
CA GLY A 350 -30.46 0.73 12.16
C GLY A 350 -30.10 1.50 13.45
N LYS A 351 -30.90 1.29 14.47
CA LYS A 351 -30.75 1.99 15.76
C LYS A 351 -29.45 1.70 16.51
N LYS A 352 -28.72 0.62 16.15
CA LYS A 352 -27.46 0.25 16.80
C LYS A 352 -26.36 1.30 16.60
N PHE A 353 -26.35 1.95 15.42
CA PHE A 353 -25.37 2.96 15.06
C PHE A 353 -26.04 4.16 14.37
N PRO A 354 -26.62 5.11 15.12
CA PRO A 354 -27.38 6.24 14.53
C PRO A 354 -26.58 7.10 13.56
N GLU A 355 -25.31 7.41 13.89
CA GLU A 355 -24.44 8.21 13.02
C GLU A 355 -24.19 7.51 11.68
N ARG A 356 -23.97 6.19 11.72
CA ARG A 356 -23.81 5.38 10.52
C ARG A 356 -25.09 5.32 9.68
N THR A 357 -26.26 5.30 10.33
CA THR A 357 -27.55 5.34 9.65
C THR A 357 -27.73 6.66 8.93
N SER A 358 -27.49 7.79 9.58
CA SER A 358 -27.55 9.11 8.95
C SER A 358 -26.56 9.24 7.79
N ALA A 359 -25.35 8.73 7.92
CA ALA A 359 -24.38 8.70 6.82
C ALA A 359 -24.86 7.85 5.63
N MET A 360 -25.51 6.71 5.90
CA MET A 360 -26.11 5.85 4.86
C MET A 360 -27.22 6.58 4.11
N GLU A 361 -28.10 7.30 4.80
CA GLU A 361 -29.18 8.08 4.19
C GLU A 361 -28.61 9.14 3.24
N LYS A 362 -27.57 9.88 3.64
CA LYS A 362 -26.89 10.86 2.79
C LYS A 362 -26.28 10.22 1.54
N LEU A 363 -25.62 9.07 1.67
CA LEU A 363 -25.06 8.34 0.53
C LEU A 363 -26.14 7.88 -0.45
N VAL A 364 -27.24 7.32 0.05
CA VAL A 364 -28.38 6.92 -0.77
C VAL A 364 -29.00 8.11 -1.48
N ASN A 365 -29.27 9.21 -0.75
CA ASN A 365 -29.86 10.42 -1.32
C ASN A 365 -28.97 11.05 -2.40
N SER A 366 -27.65 10.94 -2.25
CA SER A 366 -26.70 11.47 -3.23
C SER A 366 -26.59 10.61 -4.48
N SER A 367 -26.89 9.32 -4.40
CA SER A 367 -26.61 8.36 -5.48
C SER A 367 -27.84 7.81 -6.20
N LYS A 368 -29.06 7.93 -5.64
CA LYS A 368 -30.28 7.36 -6.21
C LYS A 368 -30.61 7.83 -7.64
N GLU A 369 -30.24 9.05 -8.00
CA GLU A 369 -30.47 9.60 -9.35
C GLU A 369 -29.58 8.95 -10.44
N TYR A 370 -28.45 8.35 -10.05
CA TYR A 370 -27.57 7.58 -10.93
C TYR A 370 -27.96 6.10 -11.02
N GLY A 371 -29.09 5.71 -10.39
CA GLY A 371 -29.50 4.32 -10.23
C GLY A 371 -28.68 3.62 -9.13
N LEU A 372 -29.36 3.13 -8.11
CA LEU A 372 -28.76 2.46 -6.96
C LEU A 372 -29.26 1.01 -6.88
N ASP A 373 -28.33 0.06 -6.75
CA ASP A 373 -28.64 -1.33 -6.42
C ASP A 373 -28.05 -1.65 -5.04
N ILE A 374 -28.83 -2.24 -4.14
CA ILE A 374 -28.42 -2.65 -2.80
C ILE A 374 -28.46 -4.17 -2.70
N TYR A 375 -27.32 -4.79 -2.37
CA TYR A 375 -27.26 -6.18 -1.95
C TYR A 375 -27.28 -6.24 -0.41
N ASP A 376 -28.44 -6.66 0.13
CA ASP A 376 -28.64 -6.74 1.57
C ASP A 376 -28.13 -8.07 2.12
N ARG A 377 -27.16 -8.03 3.05
CA ARG A 377 -26.62 -9.22 3.72
C ARG A 377 -27.71 -10.02 4.46
N ASN A 378 -28.77 -9.34 4.92
CA ASN A 378 -29.87 -9.93 5.70
C ASN A 378 -31.12 -10.25 4.85
N TYR A 379 -31.02 -10.19 3.53
CA TYR A 379 -32.15 -10.37 2.60
C TYR A 379 -32.99 -11.62 2.90
N HIS A 380 -32.34 -12.74 3.21
CA HIS A 380 -33.02 -14.01 3.53
C HIS A 380 -33.30 -14.22 5.04
N ASN A 381 -33.06 -13.21 5.88
CA ASN A 381 -33.30 -13.27 7.32
C ASN A 381 -34.28 -12.17 7.75
N PRO A 382 -35.59 -12.34 7.51
CA PRO A 382 -36.60 -11.32 7.78
C PRO A 382 -36.76 -10.98 9.29
N THR A 383 -36.24 -11.82 10.19
CA THR A 383 -36.23 -11.58 11.63
C THR A 383 -35.01 -10.85 12.14
N SER A 384 -34.07 -10.52 11.27
CA SER A 384 -32.87 -9.75 11.63
C SER A 384 -33.27 -8.35 12.13
N PRO A 385 -32.70 -7.89 13.25
CA PRO A 385 -32.88 -6.51 13.71
C PRO A 385 -32.23 -5.47 12.78
N ASN A 386 -31.46 -5.92 11.81
CA ASN A 386 -30.68 -5.10 10.88
C ASN A 386 -31.33 -5.06 9.47
N GLN A 387 -32.65 -5.07 9.38
CA GLN A 387 -33.39 -4.92 8.13
C GLN A 387 -33.34 -3.48 7.61
N PHE A 388 -33.23 -3.33 6.30
CA PHE A 388 -33.42 -2.03 5.67
C PHE A 388 -34.87 -1.56 5.85
N PRO A 389 -35.10 -0.26 6.11
CA PRO A 389 -36.41 0.33 6.10
C PRO A 389 -37.14 0.17 4.76
N ASP A 390 -38.46 0.27 4.77
CA ASP A 390 -39.32 0.06 3.58
C ASP A 390 -38.97 1.00 2.41
N GLU A 391 -38.49 2.19 2.70
CA GLU A 391 -38.07 3.18 1.72
C GLU A 391 -36.87 2.73 0.86
N TYR A 392 -36.06 1.77 1.33
CA TYR A 392 -34.94 1.20 0.58
C TYR A 392 -35.35 0.00 -0.28
N LYS A 393 -36.53 -0.57 -0.08
CA LYS A 393 -37.00 -1.76 -0.83
C LYS A 393 -36.88 -1.63 -2.36
N PRO A 394 -37.17 -0.46 -2.98
CA PRO A 394 -37.01 -0.30 -4.41
C PRO A 394 -35.59 -0.48 -4.93
N PHE A 395 -34.57 -0.33 -4.07
CA PHE A 395 -33.18 -0.44 -4.42
C PHE A 395 -32.58 -1.81 -4.10
N ILE A 396 -33.29 -2.65 -3.31
CA ILE A 396 -32.77 -3.95 -2.88
C ILE A 396 -32.93 -4.96 -4.02
N VAL A 397 -31.81 -5.45 -4.53
CA VAL A 397 -31.77 -6.42 -5.65
C VAL A 397 -31.48 -7.86 -5.18
N GLY A 398 -31.28 -8.09 -3.89
CA GLY A 398 -31.02 -9.40 -3.31
C GLY A 398 -29.85 -9.39 -2.33
N ASN A 399 -29.20 -10.55 -2.18
CA ASN A 399 -27.94 -10.68 -1.43
C ASN A 399 -26.85 -11.33 -2.30
N LEU A 400 -25.63 -11.26 -1.84
CA LEU A 400 -24.48 -11.94 -2.45
C LEU A 400 -23.80 -12.82 -1.40
N LYS A 401 -23.43 -14.01 -1.80
CA LYS A 401 -22.51 -14.85 -1.06
C LYS A 401 -21.08 -14.29 -1.16
N GLN A 402 -20.19 -14.76 -0.32
CA GLN A 402 -18.82 -14.27 -0.30
C GLN A 402 -18.09 -14.51 -1.64
N ASN A 403 -18.33 -15.64 -2.29
CA ASN A 403 -17.78 -15.96 -3.60
C ASN A 403 -18.47 -15.27 -4.80
N GLU A 404 -19.54 -14.53 -4.54
CA GLU A 404 -20.30 -13.76 -5.54
C GLU A 404 -20.04 -12.25 -5.39
N ILE A 405 -19.24 -11.82 -4.43
CA ILE A 405 -19.04 -10.39 -4.11
C ILE A 405 -18.50 -9.58 -5.28
N ASP A 406 -17.78 -10.22 -6.19
CA ASP A 406 -17.29 -9.61 -7.42
C ASP A 406 -18.39 -9.02 -8.30
N LEU A 407 -19.63 -9.56 -8.23
CA LEU A 407 -20.79 -8.98 -8.91
C LEU A 407 -21.08 -7.54 -8.44
N ALA A 408 -20.84 -7.25 -7.15
CA ALA A 408 -20.93 -5.88 -6.64
C ALA A 408 -19.62 -5.10 -6.88
N TYR A 409 -18.46 -5.73 -6.72
CA TYR A 409 -17.18 -5.03 -6.77
C TYR A 409 -16.75 -4.67 -8.19
N LYS A 410 -17.07 -5.51 -9.18
CA LYS A 410 -16.67 -5.34 -10.57
C LYS A 410 -17.84 -5.04 -11.51
N GLY A 411 -19.07 -5.25 -11.06
CA GLY A 411 -20.28 -5.14 -11.91
C GLY A 411 -20.90 -3.75 -11.95
N TYR A 412 -20.34 -2.74 -11.31
CA TYR A 412 -20.92 -1.40 -11.21
C TYR A 412 -19.89 -0.30 -11.43
N LYS A 413 -20.36 0.88 -11.86
CA LYS A 413 -19.50 2.04 -12.12
C LYS A 413 -18.91 2.61 -10.83
N VAL A 414 -19.71 2.76 -9.77
CA VAL A 414 -19.31 3.34 -8.49
C VAL A 414 -19.85 2.49 -7.33
N ALA A 415 -19.08 2.35 -6.26
CA ALA A 415 -19.53 1.69 -5.05
C ALA A 415 -19.65 2.66 -3.86
N LEU A 416 -20.61 2.37 -2.97
CA LEU A 416 -20.77 3.10 -1.71
C LEU A 416 -20.09 2.37 -0.55
N ASN A 417 -19.49 3.13 0.35
CA ASN A 417 -18.98 2.64 1.60
C ASN A 417 -19.51 3.45 2.78
N VAL A 418 -19.89 2.76 3.85
CA VAL A 418 -20.34 3.38 5.10
C VAL A 418 -19.46 2.88 6.24
N ASN A 419 -18.86 3.79 6.99
CA ASN A 419 -18.00 3.48 8.11
C ASN A 419 -18.77 3.52 9.44
N SER A 420 -18.48 2.59 10.33
CA SER A 420 -18.95 2.61 11.71
C SER A 420 -17.94 3.28 12.64
N ILE A 421 -16.68 3.27 12.26
CA ILE A 421 -15.56 3.91 12.94
C ILE A 421 -15.08 5.04 12.02
N THR A 422 -15.19 6.27 12.48
CA THR A 422 -14.91 7.46 11.66
C THR A 422 -13.65 8.20 12.09
N LYS A 423 -13.22 8.03 13.34
CA LYS A 423 -12.10 8.77 13.94
C LYS A 423 -10.76 8.03 13.89
N SER A 424 -10.79 6.70 13.79
CA SER A 424 -9.55 5.91 13.71
C SER A 424 -8.71 6.29 12.50
N PRO A 425 -7.40 6.48 12.68
CA PRO A 425 -6.49 6.80 11.58
C PRO A 425 -6.21 5.60 10.65
N THR A 426 -6.57 4.38 11.06
CA THR A 426 -6.24 3.15 10.30
C THR A 426 -7.41 2.19 10.14
N MET A 427 -8.41 2.24 11.04
CA MET A 427 -9.54 1.32 11.01
C MET A 427 -10.72 1.91 10.26
N PHE A 428 -11.08 1.27 9.16
CA PHE A 428 -12.29 1.49 8.37
C PHE A 428 -12.68 0.20 7.65
N ALA A 429 -13.79 0.24 6.92
CA ALA A 429 -14.28 -0.97 6.26
C ALA A 429 -13.26 -1.53 5.25
N ARG A 430 -12.82 -2.77 5.42
CA ARG A 430 -11.85 -3.48 4.55
C ARG A 430 -12.20 -3.42 3.07
N ARG A 431 -13.52 -3.38 2.75
CA ARG A 431 -14.02 -3.31 1.36
C ARG A 431 -13.46 -2.11 0.58
N VAL A 432 -12.96 -1.08 1.25
CA VAL A 432 -12.32 0.06 0.58
C VAL A 432 -11.09 -0.44 -0.18
N PHE A 433 -10.23 -1.22 0.44
CA PHE A 433 -9.08 -1.82 -0.24
C PHE A 433 -9.50 -2.77 -1.36
N GLU A 434 -10.51 -3.60 -1.09
CA GLU A 434 -11.02 -4.60 -2.03
C GLU A 434 -11.62 -3.95 -3.30
N LEU A 435 -12.43 -2.91 -3.13
CA LEU A 435 -13.07 -2.17 -4.23
C LEU A 435 -12.03 -1.42 -5.07
N LEU A 436 -11.09 -0.72 -4.44
CA LEU A 436 -10.05 0.01 -5.15
C LEU A 436 -9.13 -0.94 -5.91
N ALA A 437 -8.77 -2.10 -5.33
CA ALA A 437 -8.04 -3.15 -6.03
C ALA A 437 -8.85 -3.77 -7.19
N SER A 438 -10.18 -3.81 -7.06
CA SER A 438 -11.10 -4.21 -8.14
C SER A 438 -11.36 -3.08 -9.16
N ASN A 439 -10.56 -2.02 -9.10
CA ASN A 439 -10.64 -0.88 -9.99
C ASN A 439 -12.01 -0.19 -9.99
N THR A 440 -12.66 -0.10 -8.81
CA THR A 440 -13.99 0.50 -8.64
C THR A 440 -13.91 1.68 -7.69
N PRO A 441 -14.19 2.90 -8.15
CA PRO A 441 -14.14 4.09 -7.32
C PRO A 441 -15.24 4.06 -6.26
N ILE A 442 -14.98 4.76 -5.17
CA ILE A 442 -15.81 4.70 -3.95
C ILE A 442 -16.26 6.11 -3.58
N ILE A 443 -17.55 6.23 -3.24
CA ILE A 443 -18.04 7.33 -2.42
C ILE A 443 -18.27 6.77 -1.00
N SER A 444 -17.61 7.35 -0.02
CA SER A 444 -17.64 6.88 1.36
C SER A 444 -18.20 7.92 2.31
N SER A 445 -18.85 7.48 3.38
CA SER A 445 -19.05 8.33 4.55
C SER A 445 -17.69 8.72 5.14
N HIS A 446 -17.66 9.78 5.93
CA HIS A 446 -16.44 10.27 6.55
C HIS A 446 -15.62 9.17 7.26
N SER A 447 -14.32 9.20 7.09
CA SER A 447 -13.35 8.35 7.80
C SER A 447 -11.97 9.01 7.78
N GLU A 448 -11.41 9.22 8.93
CA GLU A 448 -10.05 9.74 9.09
C GLU A 448 -9.02 8.81 8.44
N GLY A 449 -9.18 7.50 8.61
CA GLY A 449 -8.26 6.50 8.03
C GLY A 449 -8.27 6.49 6.50
N ILE A 450 -9.43 6.66 5.88
CA ILE A 450 -9.52 6.76 4.42
C ILE A 450 -8.81 8.02 3.93
N HIS A 451 -9.03 9.15 4.57
CA HIS A 451 -8.34 10.40 4.22
C HIS A 451 -6.83 10.28 4.33
N ARG A 452 -6.33 9.64 5.39
CA ARG A 452 -4.88 9.45 5.58
C ARG A 452 -4.24 8.54 4.55
N MET A 453 -4.91 7.44 4.20
CA MET A 453 -4.33 6.45 3.31
C MET A 453 -4.50 6.78 1.84
N PHE A 454 -5.60 7.43 1.48
CA PHE A 454 -5.99 7.63 0.09
C PHE A 454 -6.14 9.09 -0.33
N GLY A 455 -6.16 10.04 0.62
CA GLY A 455 -6.34 11.45 0.30
C GLY A 455 -7.60 11.70 -0.55
N ASP A 456 -7.46 12.53 -1.59
CA ASP A 456 -8.55 12.89 -2.50
C ASP A 456 -8.88 11.82 -3.55
N ILE A 457 -8.11 10.73 -3.59
CA ILE A 457 -8.38 9.57 -4.46
C ILE A 457 -9.75 8.97 -4.12
N VAL A 458 -10.08 8.90 -2.82
CA VAL A 458 -11.36 8.42 -2.33
C VAL A 458 -12.14 9.56 -1.70
N THR A 459 -13.33 9.83 -2.20
CA THR A 459 -14.23 10.82 -1.58
C THR A 459 -14.86 10.23 -0.33
N ALA A 460 -14.33 10.59 0.84
CA ALA A 460 -14.83 10.17 2.15
C ALA A 460 -15.37 11.39 2.93
N THR A 461 -16.67 11.62 2.88
CA THR A 461 -17.30 12.83 3.43
C THR A 461 -18.73 12.57 3.90
N ASP A 462 -19.24 13.40 4.79
CA ASP A 462 -20.66 13.45 5.17
C ASP A 462 -21.39 14.66 4.55
N ASP A 463 -20.75 15.39 3.64
CA ASP A 463 -21.36 16.46 2.86
C ASP A 463 -21.96 15.93 1.56
N GLU A 464 -23.29 15.93 1.47
CA GLU A 464 -24.02 15.47 0.28
C GLU A 464 -23.69 16.26 -1.00
N LYS A 465 -23.31 17.54 -0.89
CA LYS A 465 -22.92 18.34 -2.06
C LYS A 465 -21.63 17.81 -2.68
N LEU A 466 -20.64 17.51 -1.85
CA LEU A 466 -19.36 16.91 -2.30
C LEU A 466 -19.57 15.51 -2.87
N MET A 467 -20.44 14.68 -2.24
CA MET A 467 -20.79 13.37 -2.78
C MET A 467 -21.41 13.49 -4.19
N LYS A 468 -22.41 14.35 -4.36
CA LYS A 468 -23.08 14.59 -5.65
C LYS A 468 -22.12 15.16 -6.68
N GLN A 469 -21.26 16.10 -6.31
CA GLN A 469 -20.26 16.65 -7.21
C GLN A 469 -19.31 15.57 -7.73
N ARG A 470 -18.82 14.69 -6.86
CA ARG A 470 -17.92 13.60 -7.28
C ARG A 470 -18.63 12.59 -8.17
N LEU A 471 -19.86 12.23 -7.83
CA LEU A 471 -20.69 11.36 -8.68
C LEU A 471 -20.90 11.99 -10.05
N SER A 472 -21.29 13.28 -10.09
CA SER A 472 -21.44 14.01 -11.35
C SER A 472 -20.17 13.97 -12.19
N ASN A 473 -19.00 14.17 -11.59
CA ASN A 473 -17.73 14.09 -12.31
C ASN A 473 -17.48 12.69 -12.89
N TYR A 474 -17.77 11.62 -12.14
CA TYR A 474 -17.60 10.24 -12.62
C TYR A 474 -18.55 9.86 -13.78
N TYR A 475 -19.72 10.48 -13.84
CA TYR A 475 -20.69 10.19 -14.90
C TYR A 475 -20.56 11.13 -16.10
N ALA A 476 -20.04 12.35 -15.91
CA ALA A 476 -19.90 13.34 -16.97
C ALA A 476 -18.53 13.31 -17.67
N ASP A 477 -17.48 12.87 -16.99
CA ASP A 477 -16.10 12.88 -17.51
C ASP A 477 -15.47 11.48 -17.41
N GLU A 478 -15.49 10.75 -18.51
CA GLU A 478 -14.94 9.40 -18.60
C GLU A 478 -13.40 9.37 -18.39
N THR A 479 -12.70 10.41 -18.82
CA THR A 479 -11.25 10.53 -18.61
C THR A 479 -10.93 10.71 -17.14
N PHE A 480 -11.65 11.58 -16.45
CA PHE A 480 -11.52 11.75 -15.01
C PHE A 480 -11.83 10.44 -14.27
N TYR A 481 -12.91 9.75 -14.66
CA TYR A 481 -13.29 8.47 -14.08
C TYR A 481 -12.17 7.44 -14.20
N LYS A 482 -11.63 7.24 -15.41
CA LYS A 482 -10.55 6.28 -15.68
C LYS A 482 -9.25 6.64 -14.96
N LYS A 483 -8.85 7.91 -14.96
CA LYS A 483 -7.64 8.38 -14.25
C LYS A 483 -7.74 8.18 -12.75
N ASN A 484 -8.87 8.51 -12.14
CA ASN A 484 -9.08 8.30 -10.71
C ASN A 484 -9.02 6.82 -10.33
N ARG A 485 -9.61 5.94 -11.14
CA ARG A 485 -9.52 4.48 -10.98
C ARG A 485 -8.07 3.99 -10.98
N LEU A 486 -7.28 4.45 -11.95
CA LEU A 486 -5.87 4.06 -12.08
C LEU A 486 -5.03 4.53 -10.90
N LEU A 487 -5.20 5.77 -10.44
CA LEU A 487 -4.52 6.29 -9.25
C LEU A 487 -4.85 5.46 -8.00
N ALA A 488 -6.12 5.10 -7.82
CA ALA A 488 -6.57 4.27 -6.71
C ALA A 488 -5.99 2.85 -6.78
N LEU A 489 -5.99 2.25 -7.96
CA LEU A 489 -5.44 0.92 -8.21
C LEU A 489 -3.94 0.87 -7.91
N ARG A 490 -3.15 1.85 -8.40
CA ARG A 490 -1.72 1.98 -8.10
C ARG A 490 -1.50 2.02 -6.59
N LYS A 491 -2.18 2.93 -5.89
CA LYS A 491 -2.03 3.13 -4.44
C LYS A 491 -2.25 1.84 -3.66
N VAL A 492 -3.32 1.10 -3.99
CA VAL A 492 -3.61 -0.16 -3.29
C VAL A 492 -2.61 -1.25 -3.63
N LEU A 493 -2.28 -1.43 -4.91
CA LEU A 493 -1.38 -2.51 -5.32
C LEU A 493 0.06 -2.30 -4.83
N GLU A 494 0.50 -1.07 -4.63
CA GLU A 494 1.83 -0.77 -4.11
C GLU A 494 1.94 -0.86 -2.60
N GLU A 495 0.96 -0.29 -1.87
CA GLU A 495 1.11 -0.04 -0.44
C GLU A 495 0.16 -0.85 0.44
N HIS A 496 -0.92 -1.39 -0.13
CA HIS A 496 -2.02 -1.95 0.66
C HIS A 496 -2.45 -3.34 0.20
N THR A 497 -1.49 -4.20 -0.12
CA THR A 497 -1.73 -5.63 -0.38
C THR A 497 -1.45 -6.48 0.85
N TYR A 498 -1.99 -7.70 0.90
CA TYR A 498 -1.65 -8.65 1.96
C TYR A 498 -0.16 -9.05 1.90
N THR A 499 0.48 -9.01 0.73
CA THR A 499 1.94 -9.17 0.62
C THR A 499 2.67 -8.09 1.45
N ASN A 500 2.27 -6.80 1.33
CA ASN A 500 2.83 -5.75 2.16
C ASN A 500 2.60 -6.01 3.65
N ARG A 501 1.40 -6.48 4.05
CA ARG A 501 1.11 -6.79 5.46
C ARG A 501 1.91 -7.96 6.00
N VAL A 502 2.20 -8.95 5.17
CA VAL A 502 3.06 -10.08 5.57
C VAL A 502 4.52 -9.66 5.68
N GLU A 503 5.00 -8.84 4.76
CA GLU A 503 6.32 -8.22 4.87
C GLU A 503 6.43 -7.39 6.15
N ASP A 504 5.43 -6.51 6.43
CA ASP A 504 5.36 -5.74 7.68
C ASP A 504 5.37 -6.67 8.90
N LEU A 505 4.56 -7.72 8.90
CA LEU A 505 4.48 -8.68 10.00
C LEU A 505 5.81 -9.40 10.22
N PHE A 506 6.46 -9.90 9.16
CA PHE A 506 7.74 -10.61 9.28
C PHE A 506 8.84 -9.70 9.81
N ASN A 507 8.81 -8.42 9.42
CA ASN A 507 9.70 -7.40 9.96
C ASN A 507 9.42 -7.13 11.45
N ILE A 508 8.15 -7.00 11.84
CA ILE A 508 7.71 -6.81 13.23
C ILE A 508 8.21 -7.94 14.14
N ILE A 509 8.10 -9.18 13.69
CA ILE A 509 8.49 -10.35 14.49
C ILE A 509 9.95 -10.78 14.27
N ASN A 510 10.73 -10.01 13.54
CA ASN A 510 12.12 -10.30 13.17
C ASN A 510 12.32 -11.70 12.53
N LEU A 511 11.39 -12.11 11.68
CA LEU A 511 11.48 -13.37 10.95
C LEU A 511 12.19 -13.13 9.62
N PRO A 512 13.48 -13.53 9.47
CA PRO A 512 14.26 -13.23 8.27
C PRO A 512 13.72 -13.96 7.05
N TYR A 513 13.51 -13.25 5.97
CA TYR A 513 13.05 -13.80 4.68
C TYR A 513 13.88 -13.28 3.51
N GLU A 514 13.81 -13.99 2.39
CA GLU A 514 14.37 -13.55 1.13
C GLU A 514 13.29 -12.78 0.35
N LYS A 515 13.56 -11.50 0.10
CA LYS A 515 12.69 -10.69 -0.75
C LYS A 515 13.13 -10.85 -2.19
N LYS A 516 12.29 -11.50 -3.01
CA LYS A 516 12.52 -11.59 -4.44
C LYS A 516 11.86 -10.40 -5.13
N GLU A 517 12.65 -9.45 -5.52
CA GLU A 517 12.16 -8.33 -6.31
C GLU A 517 12.01 -8.74 -7.77
N GLU A 518 10.82 -8.57 -8.31
CA GLU A 518 10.60 -8.71 -9.74
C GLU A 518 11.15 -7.49 -10.46
N SER A 519 11.92 -7.72 -11.51
CA SER A 519 12.53 -6.67 -12.32
C SER A 519 12.15 -6.80 -13.78
N ALA A 520 12.20 -5.68 -14.49
CA ALA A 520 11.98 -5.62 -15.93
C ALA A 520 13.16 -4.98 -16.65
N THR A 521 13.49 -5.52 -17.80
CA THR A 521 14.51 -4.95 -18.68
C THR A 521 13.85 -4.28 -19.89
N LEU A 522 14.08 -2.99 -20.05
CA LEU A 522 13.74 -2.30 -21.28
C LEU A 522 14.74 -2.74 -22.36
N VAL A 523 14.25 -3.06 -23.55
CA VAL A 523 15.09 -3.50 -24.67
C VAL A 523 14.78 -2.67 -25.89
N GLY A 524 15.75 -1.96 -26.43
CA GLY A 524 15.59 -1.10 -27.62
C GLY A 524 16.69 -1.27 -28.64
N ILE A 525 16.34 -1.09 -29.92
CA ILE A 525 17.26 -1.13 -31.04
C ILE A 525 17.81 0.29 -31.31
N VAL A 526 19.13 0.42 -31.40
CA VAL A 526 19.85 1.70 -31.63
C VAL A 526 20.66 1.61 -32.91
N ARG A 527 20.33 2.47 -33.88
CA ARG A 527 20.96 2.57 -35.18
C ARG A 527 21.64 3.93 -35.41
N SER A 528 21.52 4.84 -34.47
CA SER A 528 22.13 6.17 -34.51
C SER A 528 22.35 6.70 -33.09
N LYS A 529 23.17 7.76 -33.00
CA LYS A 529 23.32 8.48 -31.71
C LYS A 529 22.00 9.09 -31.23
N ALA A 530 21.14 9.55 -32.12
CA ALA A 530 19.82 10.07 -31.77
C ALA A 530 18.92 8.99 -31.18
N ASP A 531 18.96 7.76 -31.71
CA ASP A 531 18.23 6.62 -31.15
C ASP A 531 18.71 6.30 -29.74
N TYR A 532 20.03 6.32 -29.52
CA TYR A 532 20.60 6.13 -28.19
C TYR A 532 20.09 7.18 -27.20
N GLU A 533 20.14 8.46 -27.56
CA GLU A 533 19.66 9.54 -26.70
C GLU A 533 18.17 9.41 -26.37
N LYS A 534 17.34 9.02 -27.34
CA LYS A 534 15.93 8.73 -27.15
C LYS A 534 15.71 7.55 -26.17
N LEU A 535 16.42 6.43 -26.40
CA LEU A 535 16.29 5.24 -25.58
C LEU A 535 16.68 5.50 -24.12
N ILE A 536 17.79 6.21 -23.90
CA ILE A 536 18.23 6.62 -22.55
C ILE A 536 17.20 7.56 -21.90
N SER A 537 16.62 8.49 -22.67
CA SER A 537 15.56 9.37 -22.16
C SER A 537 14.32 8.58 -21.72
N ILE A 538 13.91 7.59 -22.51
CA ILE A 538 12.77 6.70 -22.16
C ILE A 538 13.09 5.90 -20.90
N TYR A 539 14.27 5.31 -20.82
CA TYR A 539 14.72 4.55 -19.64
C TYR A 539 14.74 5.41 -18.38
N ASN A 540 15.36 6.58 -18.43
CA ASN A 540 15.46 7.49 -17.28
C ASN A 540 14.10 8.00 -16.83
N ARG A 541 13.15 8.19 -17.74
CA ARG A 541 11.78 8.63 -17.43
C ARG A 541 10.99 7.62 -16.62
N GLN A 542 11.28 6.32 -16.75
CA GLN A 542 10.51 5.31 -16.01
C GLN A 542 10.69 5.44 -14.50
N GLY A 543 9.59 5.61 -13.74
CA GLY A 543 9.57 5.92 -12.32
C GLY A 543 9.84 4.73 -11.36
N ILE A 544 10.08 3.51 -11.86
CA ILE A 544 10.39 2.35 -11.03
C ILE A 544 11.89 2.18 -10.81
N LYS A 545 12.26 1.61 -9.65
CA LYS A 545 13.66 1.36 -9.28
C LYS A 545 14.22 0.06 -9.87
N GLN A 546 13.40 -0.99 -9.93
CA GLN A 546 13.78 -2.34 -10.37
C GLN A 546 13.74 -2.45 -11.90
N LYS A 547 14.45 -1.58 -12.59
CA LYS A 547 14.53 -1.55 -14.05
C LYS A 547 15.96 -1.67 -14.54
N LYS A 548 16.12 -2.37 -15.66
CA LYS A 548 17.39 -2.52 -16.38
C LYS A 548 17.23 -2.10 -17.83
N LEU A 549 18.32 -1.92 -18.53
CA LEU A 549 18.33 -1.55 -19.94
C LEU A 549 19.24 -2.48 -20.73
N VAL A 550 18.73 -2.99 -21.83
CA VAL A 550 19.51 -3.66 -22.86
C VAL A 550 19.44 -2.83 -24.15
N ILE A 551 20.60 -2.44 -24.63
CA ILE A 551 20.78 -1.73 -25.89
C ILE A 551 21.19 -2.76 -26.95
N LEU A 552 20.33 -2.98 -27.95
CA LEU A 552 20.63 -3.77 -29.12
C LEU A 552 21.24 -2.80 -30.18
N LEU A 553 22.54 -2.86 -30.32
CA LEU A 553 23.31 -1.87 -31.04
C LEU A 553 23.61 -2.36 -32.44
N ASP A 554 23.23 -1.58 -33.46
CA ASP A 554 23.64 -1.76 -34.84
C ASP A 554 25.00 -1.08 -35.09
N LEU A 555 25.63 -1.38 -36.22
CA LEU A 555 26.91 -0.79 -36.64
C LEU A 555 26.64 0.57 -37.31
N PHE A 556 27.10 1.64 -36.70
CA PHE A 556 27.08 3.01 -37.27
C PHE A 556 28.26 3.83 -36.73
N ASP A 557 28.51 5.00 -37.28
CA ASP A 557 29.63 5.84 -36.83
C ASP A 557 29.46 6.29 -35.37
N GLY A 558 30.39 5.93 -34.49
CA GLY A 558 30.33 6.17 -33.02
C GLY A 558 29.70 5.07 -32.18
N TYR A 559 29.32 3.93 -32.75
CA TYR A 559 28.75 2.82 -31.98
C TYR A 559 29.67 2.27 -30.89
N LEU A 560 30.99 2.28 -31.13
CA LEU A 560 31.98 1.78 -30.14
C LEU A 560 32.01 2.62 -28.86
N ASP A 561 31.80 3.93 -28.95
CA ASP A 561 31.73 4.78 -27.77
C ASP A 561 30.52 4.42 -26.90
N ILE A 562 29.38 4.21 -27.54
CA ILE A 562 28.16 3.77 -26.87
C ILE A 562 28.36 2.39 -26.22
N PHE A 563 28.96 1.45 -26.98
CA PHE A 563 29.24 0.11 -26.46
C PHE A 563 30.14 0.13 -25.23
N ASN A 564 31.23 0.92 -25.28
CA ASN A 564 32.20 1.00 -24.18
C ASN A 564 31.63 1.72 -22.93
N GLN A 565 30.73 2.69 -23.12
CA GLN A 565 30.15 3.47 -22.03
C GLN A 565 29.07 2.73 -21.28
N ASN A 566 28.40 1.74 -21.86
CA ASN A 566 27.13 1.22 -21.36
C ASN A 566 27.15 -0.28 -20.98
N ASN A 567 28.32 -0.87 -20.68
CA ASN A 567 28.43 -2.26 -20.21
C ASN A 567 28.76 -2.33 -18.72
N HIS A 568 27.98 -1.63 -17.89
CA HIS A 568 28.17 -1.59 -16.44
C HIS A 568 26.83 -1.38 -15.71
N GLY A 569 26.72 -1.94 -14.49
CA GLY A 569 25.54 -1.79 -13.65
C GLY A 569 24.27 -2.37 -14.29
N GLU A 570 23.22 -1.56 -14.35
CA GLU A 570 21.89 -1.93 -14.86
C GLU A 570 21.75 -1.79 -16.39
N VAL A 571 22.79 -1.38 -17.09
CA VAL A 571 22.80 -1.19 -18.55
C VAL A 571 23.76 -2.16 -19.22
N LYS A 572 23.27 -2.92 -20.20
CA LYS A 572 24.05 -3.84 -21.03
C LYS A 572 23.86 -3.51 -22.50
N THR A 573 24.90 -3.71 -23.27
CA THR A 573 24.88 -3.47 -24.71
C THR A 573 25.30 -4.71 -25.48
N TYR A 574 24.53 -5.10 -26.49
CA TYR A 574 24.82 -6.21 -27.37
C TYR A 574 24.80 -5.74 -28.80
N LEU A 575 25.78 -6.22 -29.59
CA LEU A 575 25.77 -5.98 -31.05
C LEU A 575 24.74 -6.93 -31.69
N ILE A 576 23.86 -6.40 -32.52
CA ILE A 576 22.77 -7.16 -33.14
C ILE A 576 23.32 -8.36 -33.94
N ASP A 577 24.39 -8.16 -34.68
CA ASP A 577 25.01 -9.19 -35.48
C ASP A 577 25.54 -10.38 -34.70
N TYR A 578 25.82 -10.21 -33.40
CA TYR A 578 26.27 -11.29 -32.50
C TYR A 578 25.15 -11.96 -31.74
N CYS A 579 23.92 -11.45 -31.77
CA CYS A 579 22.80 -12.00 -31.00
C CYS A 579 22.40 -13.39 -31.49
N HIS A 580 22.77 -13.85 -32.65
CA HIS A 580 22.55 -15.21 -33.13
C HIS A 580 23.34 -16.28 -32.37
N HIS A 581 24.37 -15.90 -31.61
CA HIS A 581 25.13 -16.81 -30.75
C HIS A 581 24.44 -17.13 -29.42
N TYR A 582 23.39 -16.40 -29.04
CA TYR A 582 22.66 -16.64 -27.83
C TYR A 582 21.49 -17.60 -28.09
N PHE A 583 21.22 -18.48 -27.11
CA PHE A 583 20.20 -19.54 -27.24
C PHE A 583 18.84 -19.12 -26.74
N SER A 584 18.80 -18.20 -25.78
CA SER A 584 17.55 -17.76 -25.14
C SER A 584 17.58 -16.28 -24.77
N LEU A 585 16.42 -15.71 -24.51
CA LEU A 585 16.30 -14.35 -24.00
C LEU A 585 16.98 -14.17 -22.64
N ASN A 586 17.09 -15.23 -21.83
CA ASN A 586 17.81 -15.18 -20.55
C ASN A 586 19.32 -14.92 -20.72
N ASP A 587 19.89 -15.12 -21.91
CA ASP A 587 21.29 -14.80 -22.18
C ASP A 587 21.49 -13.30 -22.40
N LEU A 588 20.43 -12.58 -22.80
CA LEU A 588 20.44 -11.13 -23.00
C LEU A 588 20.03 -10.38 -21.73
N VAL A 589 19.09 -10.90 -20.95
CA VAL A 589 18.48 -10.25 -19.78
C VAL A 589 18.50 -11.16 -18.56
N ASP A 590 18.66 -10.58 -17.39
CA ASP A 590 18.64 -11.27 -16.08
C ASP A 590 17.43 -10.86 -15.23
N SER A 591 16.40 -10.29 -15.84
CA SER A 591 15.13 -9.90 -15.22
C SER A 591 14.02 -10.94 -15.50
N ASN A 592 12.92 -10.83 -14.77
CA ASN A 592 11.75 -11.69 -14.97
C ASN A 592 10.94 -11.30 -16.22
N TYR A 593 11.03 -10.03 -16.61
CA TYR A 593 10.23 -9.42 -17.67
C TYR A 593 11.09 -8.61 -18.64
N ILE A 594 10.62 -8.53 -19.87
CA ILE A 594 11.18 -7.66 -20.92
C ILE A 594 10.09 -6.67 -21.35
N ALA A 595 10.46 -5.39 -21.43
CA ALA A 595 9.67 -4.32 -22.04
C ALA A 595 10.35 -3.88 -23.34
N PRO A 596 9.95 -4.40 -24.50
CA PRO A 596 10.49 -3.95 -25.79
C PRO A 596 10.09 -2.50 -26.07
N ILE A 597 11.05 -1.70 -26.54
CA ILE A 597 10.87 -0.26 -26.75
C ILE A 597 11.03 0.09 -28.21
N ASN A 598 10.02 0.76 -28.77
CA ASN A 598 10.04 1.37 -30.08
C ASN A 598 10.23 2.89 -29.92
N LEU A 599 11.24 3.44 -30.60
CA LEU A 599 11.65 4.84 -30.45
C LEU A 599 10.68 5.84 -31.08
N ASP A 600 9.69 5.38 -31.85
CA ASP A 600 8.63 6.21 -32.44
C ASP A 600 7.44 6.43 -31.50
N HIS A 601 7.38 5.67 -30.39
CA HIS A 601 6.33 5.75 -29.41
C HIS A 601 6.72 6.62 -28.20
N TYR A 602 5.71 7.13 -27.52
CA TYR A 602 5.89 7.80 -26.25
C TYR A 602 5.55 6.86 -25.08
N TYR A 603 6.51 6.71 -24.17
CA TYR A 603 6.38 5.95 -22.93
C TYR A 603 6.45 6.93 -21.75
N GLY A 604 5.34 7.15 -21.08
CA GLY A 604 5.23 8.03 -19.90
C GLY A 604 5.94 7.44 -18.68
N GLU A 605 6.09 8.26 -17.65
CA GLU A 605 6.81 7.90 -16.42
C GLU A 605 6.29 6.62 -15.76
N ASN A 606 4.97 6.42 -15.78
CA ASN A 606 4.30 5.29 -15.15
C ASN A 606 4.02 4.11 -16.11
N TYR A 607 4.51 4.13 -17.35
CA TYR A 607 4.29 3.05 -18.31
C TYR A 607 4.73 1.69 -17.77
N LEU A 608 5.99 1.58 -17.38
CA LEU A 608 6.54 0.32 -16.87
C LEU A 608 5.97 -0.03 -15.49
N ARG A 609 5.71 0.98 -14.65
CA ARG A 609 5.09 0.82 -13.34
C ARG A 609 3.73 0.13 -13.42
N ASP A 610 2.85 0.58 -14.30
CA ASP A 610 1.51 0.00 -14.45
C ASP A 610 1.54 -1.45 -14.93
N LEU A 611 2.41 -1.73 -15.91
CA LEU A 611 2.60 -3.08 -16.42
C LEU A 611 3.16 -4.02 -15.35
N MET A 612 4.13 -3.56 -14.55
CA MET A 612 4.68 -4.33 -13.44
C MET A 612 3.67 -4.55 -12.32
N LEU A 613 2.81 -3.59 -12.03
CA LEU A 613 1.73 -3.78 -11.05
C LEU A 613 0.74 -4.86 -11.47
N ALA A 614 0.52 -5.02 -12.77
CA ALA A 614 -0.38 -6.05 -13.29
C ALA A 614 0.15 -7.48 -13.11
N THR A 615 1.44 -7.67 -12.92
CA THR A 615 2.02 -9.00 -12.61
C THR A 615 1.53 -9.54 -11.27
N LYS A 616 1.12 -8.67 -10.34
CA LYS A 616 0.62 -9.08 -9.03
C LYS A 616 -0.67 -9.90 -9.10
N TYR A 617 -1.48 -9.69 -10.14
CA TYR A 617 -2.77 -10.37 -10.28
C TYR A 617 -2.91 -11.24 -11.53
N THR A 618 -2.01 -11.14 -12.51
CA THR A 618 -1.91 -12.06 -13.64
C THR A 618 -0.89 -13.18 -13.37
N ASN A 619 -0.83 -14.21 -14.21
CA ASN A 619 0.10 -15.32 -14.07
C ASN A 619 0.75 -15.63 -15.42
N ASP A 620 2.10 -15.59 -15.50
CA ASP A 620 2.90 -15.99 -16.68
C ASP A 620 2.32 -15.43 -18.00
N THR A 621 1.90 -14.16 -17.99
CA THR A 621 1.12 -13.51 -19.04
C THR A 621 1.95 -12.43 -19.72
N ILE A 622 1.70 -12.17 -20.99
CA ILE A 622 2.15 -10.94 -21.66
C ILE A 622 1.12 -9.85 -21.34
N ILE A 623 1.59 -8.75 -20.78
CA ILE A 623 0.74 -7.65 -20.34
C ILE A 623 0.98 -6.46 -21.25
N ALA A 624 -0.07 -5.89 -21.85
CA ALA A 624 0.05 -4.79 -22.80
C ALA A 624 -0.79 -3.58 -22.39
N LYS A 625 -0.42 -2.40 -22.88
CA LYS A 625 -1.26 -1.22 -22.80
C LYS A 625 -2.45 -1.37 -23.77
N GLY A 626 -3.67 -1.07 -23.29
CA GLY A 626 -4.89 -1.29 -24.03
C GLY A 626 -5.24 -0.19 -25.01
N ASN A 627 -6.13 -0.54 -25.95
CA ASN A 627 -6.73 0.38 -26.90
C ASN A 627 -8.23 0.62 -26.63
N GLY A 628 -8.66 0.58 -25.35
CA GLY A 628 -10.04 0.85 -24.94
C GLY A 628 -10.79 -0.32 -24.29
N ASN A 629 -10.30 -1.56 -24.36
CA ASN A 629 -10.83 -2.72 -23.65
C ASN A 629 -9.99 -3.07 -22.41
N SER A 630 -9.84 -2.09 -21.55
CA SER A 630 -8.94 -2.20 -20.38
C SER A 630 -9.31 -3.33 -19.43
N TYR A 631 -8.28 -3.98 -18.88
CA TYR A 631 -8.35 -5.01 -17.85
C TYR A 631 -9.04 -6.30 -18.28
N ASN A 632 -8.81 -6.72 -19.52
CA ASN A 632 -9.34 -7.97 -20.10
C ASN A 632 -8.25 -8.83 -20.72
N TYR A 633 -8.50 -10.13 -20.77
CA TYR A 633 -7.72 -11.04 -21.59
C TYR A 633 -8.05 -10.83 -23.06
N VAL A 634 -7.00 -10.75 -23.88
CA VAL A 634 -7.09 -10.54 -25.33
C VAL A 634 -6.36 -11.63 -26.08
N ASN A 635 -6.51 -11.70 -27.39
CA ASN A 635 -5.89 -12.75 -28.21
C ASN A 635 -4.56 -12.30 -28.83
N ASP A 636 -4.26 -11.00 -28.76
CA ASP A 636 -3.11 -10.41 -29.45
C ASP A 636 -2.74 -9.06 -28.84
N CYS A 637 -1.48 -8.67 -29.02
CA CYS A 637 -0.97 -7.32 -28.81
C CYS A 637 0.26 -7.09 -29.69
N HIS A 638 0.72 -5.85 -29.78
CA HIS A 638 2.00 -5.54 -30.38
C HIS A 638 3.14 -5.70 -29.39
N ILE A 639 4.30 -6.14 -29.90
CA ILE A 639 5.47 -6.42 -29.07
C ILE A 639 5.97 -5.18 -28.30
N ASP A 640 5.89 -4.01 -28.93
CA ASP A 640 6.42 -2.73 -28.45
C ASP A 640 5.50 -1.95 -27.48
N GLU A 641 4.36 -2.52 -27.12
CA GLU A 641 3.43 -2.02 -26.09
C GLU A 641 3.31 -2.95 -24.88
N ALA A 642 4.13 -4.01 -24.86
CA ALA A 642 3.94 -5.14 -23.96
C ALA A 642 5.08 -5.27 -22.93
N LEU A 643 4.73 -5.86 -21.81
CA LEU A 643 5.63 -6.45 -20.82
C LEU A 643 5.60 -7.97 -21.01
N ILE A 644 6.70 -8.55 -21.45
CA ILE A 644 6.82 -9.96 -21.82
C ILE A 644 7.39 -10.76 -20.64
N CYS A 645 6.63 -11.74 -20.15
CA CYS A 645 7.11 -12.69 -19.16
C CYS A 645 8.10 -13.68 -19.81
N ILE A 646 9.36 -13.63 -19.38
CA ILE A 646 10.42 -14.50 -19.94
C ILE A 646 10.09 -15.98 -19.72
N LYS A 647 9.54 -16.32 -18.57
CA LYS A 647 9.15 -17.71 -18.25
C LYS A 647 8.10 -18.25 -19.21
N ALA A 648 7.15 -17.42 -19.64
CA ALA A 648 6.11 -17.80 -20.59
C ALA A 648 6.62 -17.87 -22.03
N THR A 649 7.73 -17.19 -22.35
CA THR A 649 8.27 -17.09 -23.71
C THR A 649 9.64 -17.76 -23.89
N ARG A 650 9.91 -18.82 -23.13
CA ARG A 650 11.19 -19.59 -23.19
C ARG A 650 11.53 -20.14 -24.58
N PHE A 651 10.54 -20.31 -25.44
CA PHE A 651 10.70 -20.78 -26.80
C PHE A 651 11.22 -19.68 -27.75
N LEU A 652 11.19 -18.42 -27.33
CA LEU A 652 11.53 -17.29 -28.21
C LEU A 652 13.05 -17.11 -28.26
N HIS A 653 13.60 -17.29 -29.49
CA HIS A 653 15.02 -17.09 -29.74
C HIS A 653 15.34 -15.59 -29.87
N PRO A 654 16.52 -15.11 -29.42
CA PRO A 654 16.94 -13.72 -29.53
C PRO A 654 16.80 -13.09 -30.92
N ASN A 655 17.19 -13.81 -31.98
CA ASN A 655 17.04 -13.32 -33.35
C ASN A 655 15.58 -13.14 -33.78
N GLU A 656 14.69 -14.02 -33.34
CA GLU A 656 13.25 -13.89 -33.61
C GLU A 656 12.68 -12.69 -32.86
N PHE A 657 13.05 -12.54 -31.59
CA PHE A 657 12.66 -11.39 -30.78
C PHE A 657 13.11 -10.05 -31.41
N ILE A 658 14.36 -9.98 -31.88
CA ILE A 658 14.89 -8.78 -32.56
C ILE A 658 14.08 -8.46 -33.83
N LYS A 659 13.79 -9.47 -34.66
CA LYS A 659 12.98 -9.29 -35.87
C LYS A 659 11.57 -8.82 -35.55
N LEU A 660 10.93 -9.41 -34.54
CA LEU A 660 9.59 -8.99 -34.10
C LEU A 660 9.57 -7.54 -33.63
N LEU A 661 10.60 -7.14 -32.87
CA LEU A 661 10.74 -5.75 -32.39
C LEU A 661 11.01 -4.78 -33.54
N ASP A 662 11.89 -5.12 -34.47
CA ASP A 662 12.25 -4.30 -35.61
C ASP A 662 11.06 -4.06 -36.56
N HIS A 663 10.24 -5.10 -36.75
CA HIS A 663 9.05 -5.02 -37.61
C HIS A 663 7.79 -4.57 -36.87
N LYS A 664 7.88 -4.18 -35.58
CA LYS A 664 6.73 -3.76 -34.75
C LYS A 664 5.59 -4.77 -34.80
N SER A 665 5.92 -6.05 -34.69
CA SER A 665 4.99 -7.14 -35.03
C SER A 665 3.96 -7.37 -33.95
N SER A 666 2.77 -7.81 -34.41
CA SER A 666 1.80 -8.50 -33.55
C SER A 666 2.37 -9.85 -33.10
N ILE A 667 2.12 -10.21 -31.85
CA ILE A 667 2.63 -11.44 -31.25
C ILE A 667 1.52 -12.42 -30.82
N GLY A 668 0.29 -12.22 -31.28
CA GLY A 668 -0.85 -13.09 -30.99
C GLY A 668 -0.65 -14.56 -31.33
N HIS A 669 0.27 -14.87 -32.26
CA HIS A 669 0.62 -16.24 -32.60
C HIS A 669 1.25 -17.03 -31.42
N PHE A 670 1.77 -16.35 -30.37
CA PHE A 670 2.27 -17.02 -29.15
C PHE A 670 1.17 -17.71 -28.36
N SER A 671 -0.10 -17.36 -28.59
CA SER A 671 -1.25 -18.06 -28.01
C SER A 671 -1.24 -19.57 -28.35
N LYS A 672 -0.70 -19.94 -29.52
CA LYS A 672 -0.53 -21.34 -29.94
C LYS A 672 0.48 -22.11 -29.04
N ALA A 673 1.38 -21.40 -28.39
CA ALA A 673 2.30 -21.95 -27.38
C ALA A 673 1.74 -21.86 -25.96
N GLY A 674 0.46 -21.50 -25.80
CA GLY A 674 -0.21 -21.39 -24.49
C GLY A 674 0.01 -20.06 -23.76
N VAL A 675 0.61 -19.06 -24.41
CA VAL A 675 0.83 -17.74 -23.82
C VAL A 675 -0.50 -16.98 -23.77
N GLN A 676 -0.80 -16.40 -22.61
CA GLN A 676 -1.97 -15.52 -22.43
C GLN A 676 -1.56 -14.07 -22.61
N PHE A 677 -2.49 -13.27 -23.10
CA PHE A 677 -2.33 -11.83 -23.27
C PHE A 677 -3.36 -11.11 -22.42
N PHE A 678 -2.94 -10.04 -21.76
CA PHE A 678 -3.79 -9.24 -20.91
C PHE A 678 -3.57 -7.76 -21.18
N GLU A 679 -4.65 -7.05 -21.51
CA GLU A 679 -4.61 -5.59 -21.68
C GLU A 679 -4.93 -4.88 -20.36
N ILE A 680 -4.14 -3.85 -20.02
CA ILE A 680 -4.44 -2.89 -18.97
C ILE A 680 -4.95 -1.56 -19.58
N ASP A 681 -4.89 -0.47 -18.84
CA ASP A 681 -5.33 0.85 -19.28
C ASP A 681 -4.54 1.41 -20.49
N GLU A 682 -5.08 2.47 -21.09
CA GLU A 682 -4.49 3.20 -22.22
C GLU A 682 -3.52 4.32 -21.81
N PHE A 683 -3.31 4.59 -20.51
CA PHE A 683 -2.53 5.72 -20.03
C PHE A 683 -1.02 5.47 -20.06
N ASN A 684 -0.26 6.56 -20.10
CA ASN A 684 1.22 6.56 -20.12
C ASN A 684 1.85 5.87 -21.33
N PHE A 685 1.08 5.64 -22.41
CA PHE A 685 1.57 5.12 -23.68
C PHE A 685 0.87 5.79 -24.85
N TYR A 686 1.62 6.19 -25.87
CA TYR A 686 1.06 6.75 -27.09
C TYR A 686 1.85 6.27 -28.32
N ARG A 687 1.15 5.53 -29.19
CA ARG A 687 1.74 4.94 -30.38
C ARG A 687 2.00 6.02 -31.43
N ASP A 688 3.15 5.94 -32.13
CA ASP A 688 3.58 6.82 -33.20
C ASP A 688 3.50 8.32 -32.84
N ALA A 689 3.91 8.62 -31.59
CA ALA A 689 3.79 9.95 -31.01
C ALA A 689 4.54 11.05 -31.74
N TYR A 690 5.58 10.71 -32.45
CA TYR A 690 6.46 11.68 -33.13
C TYR A 690 6.08 11.94 -34.59
N GLU A 691 5.16 11.14 -35.14
CA GLU A 691 4.66 11.28 -36.52
C GLU A 691 3.39 12.15 -36.63
N GLN A 692 2.74 12.48 -35.51
CA GLN A 692 1.44 13.14 -35.52
C GLN A 692 1.50 14.61 -35.12
N ALA A 693 0.83 15.49 -35.89
CA ALA A 693 0.85 16.95 -35.72
C ALA A 693 0.34 17.46 -34.35
N ASN A 694 -0.52 16.74 -33.65
CA ASN A 694 -1.10 17.11 -32.34
C ASN A 694 -0.65 16.19 -31.21
N SER A 695 0.54 15.64 -31.28
CA SER A 695 1.04 14.64 -30.32
C SER A 695 1.18 15.21 -28.90
N ARG A 696 1.51 16.48 -28.73
CA ARG A 696 1.72 17.09 -27.43
C ARG A 696 0.47 17.09 -26.54
N ASP A 697 -0.64 17.56 -27.08
CA ASP A 697 -1.92 17.62 -26.32
C ASP A 697 -2.41 16.22 -25.97
N LYS A 698 -2.23 15.26 -26.89
CA LYS A 698 -2.55 13.86 -26.65
C LYS A 698 -1.68 13.22 -25.59
N ILE A 699 -0.37 13.50 -25.63
CA ILE A 699 0.56 13.02 -24.59
C ILE A 699 0.14 13.58 -23.21
N GLU A 700 -0.17 14.86 -23.11
CA GLU A 700 -0.64 15.47 -21.86
C GLU A 700 -1.95 14.82 -21.37
N SER A 701 -2.85 14.46 -22.28
CA SER A 701 -4.13 13.82 -21.93
C SER A 701 -4.00 12.42 -21.36
N ILE A 702 -2.97 11.66 -21.74
CA ILE A 702 -2.75 10.27 -21.28
C ILE A 702 -1.84 10.16 -20.05
N LEU A 703 -1.26 11.26 -19.57
CA LEU A 703 -0.43 11.24 -18.36
C LEU A 703 -1.31 11.14 -17.09
N VAL A 704 -0.93 10.20 -16.22
CA VAL A 704 -1.60 9.95 -14.94
C VAL A 704 -0.56 9.65 -13.87
#